data_8812e86143d1e28456c96055c82a5ce8
#
_entry.id   8812e86143d1e28456c96055c82a5ce8
#
_cell.length_a   1.000
_cell.length_b   1.000
_cell.length_c   1.000
_cell.angle_alpha   90.00
_cell.angle_beta   90.00
_cell.angle_gamma   90.00
#
_symmetry.space_group_name_H-M   'P 1'
#
loop_
_entity.id
_entity.type
_entity.pdbx_description
1 polymer ?
#
loop_
_entity_poly.entity_id
_entity_poly.type
_entity_poly.pdbx_seq_one_letter_code
_entity_poly.pdbx_strand_id
1 'polypeptide(L)'
;MMEDNMLPGARGKVPRTYEVDKERHSESYVAAVRGNNHKDAQAISMDKSKDSFKIRASAPLLQEFAMSIQSGENFKYTIVEMERYRNDPFWKTLRWLLFILFWLLWSFMFVVAILIVIFSPGCTPRVVPNWWENAIIYQIWTPSFQDSDASGVGDFIGLSNRLENLRRLGVQAVWLNPFLYSDDFNDAVQDHLTVDPKLGINDDAYKLVDAVHDKEMKIVVSLPVSITSKNHLWYRQSSQASLEQYSNFSDYYHWRKAAEDSPFMSKHKNASYMHYKNRPDWPILNWQSASVRDNMFKIISFWIDKGIDGFYFSGIEYLARMKSASEADWSRIMDIIRDIRNHVDTYVERNPVFKTKIVLFATRDNAREEEKKELVLSGLNLVINYELGSIGKDNQICHRTEDNVAECIHEILTELVHFHSTDNISAVWEFGNPQLSRIASRVKSQQQAELLTMLQLLLPGTSSIYYGDEIGMMDLPSEKLVPVQRGAMQWDDSANAGFSSAISTNIPVHPAFAHNNWARQYNSQRSQLKTFQKMARLRKRDETISSGRTIIGQLINSTFTITKYVKNENISVGNTYLGAFNFGRTDIAIPIEGLNTVKNKELHQAMVVASSSNAEQYYYHQMVDISSGTVTISSEQGVIFKLSF
;
A
#
# COMPACT_ATOMS: atom_id res chain seq x y z
N MET A 1 -53.83 -14.28 31.16
CA MET A 1 -54.81 -13.26 30.76
C MET A 1 -54.23 -12.65 29.51
N MET A 2 -54.60 -13.19 28.38
CA MET A 2 -55.63 -12.67 27.44
C MET A 2 -55.09 -11.44 26.74
N GLU A 3 -55.00 -11.29 25.52
CA GLU A 3 -55.52 -11.88 24.27
C GLU A 3 -55.10 -10.93 23.17
N ASP A 4 -54.57 -11.49 22.12
CA ASP A 4 -54.93 -11.36 20.69
C ASP A 4 -55.22 -9.96 20.12
N ASN A 5 -54.52 -9.61 19.08
CA ASN A 5 -55.15 -9.39 17.79
C ASN A 5 -54.21 -9.48 16.59
N MET A 6 -54.68 -10.25 15.62
CA MET A 6 -54.09 -10.66 14.35
C MET A 6 -54.22 -9.62 13.22
N LEU A 7 -53.17 -9.60 12.37
CA LEU A 7 -53.13 -9.79 10.89
C LEU A 7 -53.65 -8.67 9.93
N PRO A 8 -53.24 -8.60 8.62
CA PRO A 8 -52.48 -9.50 7.76
C PRO A 8 -51.38 -8.83 6.87
N GLY A 9 -50.28 -9.44 6.51
CA GLY A 9 -50.08 -10.23 5.29
C GLY A 9 -49.56 -9.48 4.09
N ALA A 10 -48.28 -9.63 3.75
CA ALA A 10 -47.80 -9.59 2.37
C ALA A 10 -46.65 -10.57 2.15
N ARG A 11 -46.90 -11.56 1.30
CA ARG A 11 -45.94 -12.57 0.84
C ARG A 11 -44.97 -11.97 -0.17
N GLY A 12 -43.70 -11.90 0.13
CA GLY A 12 -42.62 -11.71 -0.83
C GLY A 12 -42.06 -13.06 -1.28
N LYS A 13 -41.99 -13.27 -2.58
CA LYS A 13 -41.51 -14.50 -3.23
C LYS A 13 -39.99 -14.59 -3.17
N VAL A 14 -39.48 -15.75 -2.74
CA VAL A 14 -38.12 -16.23 -2.85
C VAL A 14 -37.81 -16.58 -4.33
N PRO A 15 -36.69 -16.19 -4.92
CA PRO A 15 -36.31 -16.67 -6.24
C PRO A 15 -35.80 -18.11 -6.19
N ARG A 16 -36.32 -18.95 -7.07
CA ARG A 16 -35.92 -20.35 -7.26
C ARG A 16 -34.55 -20.41 -7.94
N THR A 17 -33.68 -21.24 -7.42
CA THR A 17 -32.50 -21.79 -8.08
C THR A 17 -32.89 -22.52 -9.38
N TYR A 18 -32.19 -22.24 -10.47
CA TYR A 18 -32.28 -22.97 -11.72
C TYR A 18 -31.22 -24.09 -11.71
N GLU A 19 -31.69 -25.34 -11.71
CA GLU A 19 -30.93 -26.50 -12.16
C GLU A 19 -30.81 -26.47 -13.67
N VAL A 20 -29.58 -26.68 -14.16
CA VAL A 20 -29.30 -26.78 -15.61
C VAL A 20 -29.40 -28.25 -16.00
N ASP A 21 -30.48 -28.59 -16.70
CA ASP A 21 -30.64 -29.89 -17.37
C ASP A 21 -29.89 -29.85 -18.70
N LYS A 22 -28.95 -30.77 -18.87
CA LYS A 22 -28.26 -31.03 -20.14
C LYS A 22 -29.14 -31.91 -21.01
N GLU A 23 -29.70 -31.36 -22.10
CA GLU A 23 -29.80 -32.12 -23.34
C GLU A 23 -30.40 -31.27 -24.49
N ARG A 24 -29.69 -31.32 -25.64
CA ARG A 24 -30.05 -30.94 -27.02
C ARG A 24 -29.81 -29.50 -27.48
N HIS A 25 -28.64 -29.38 -28.09
CA HIS A 25 -28.33 -28.29 -29.00
C HIS A 25 -29.27 -28.26 -30.21
N SER A 26 -30.01 -27.18 -30.36
CA SER A 26 -30.44 -26.66 -31.63
C SER A 26 -29.83 -25.27 -31.83
N GLU A 27 -28.85 -25.16 -32.71
CA GLU A 27 -28.25 -23.87 -33.05
C GLU A 27 -29.25 -23.05 -33.90
N SER A 28 -29.82 -22.01 -33.31
CA SER A 28 -30.56 -20.99 -34.04
C SER A 28 -29.61 -19.77 -34.28
N TYR A 29 -29.34 -19.48 -35.54
CA TYR A 29 -28.64 -18.27 -35.93
C TYR A 29 -29.62 -17.09 -36.02
N VAL A 30 -29.39 -16.03 -35.25
CA VAL A 30 -30.11 -14.78 -35.32
C VAL A 30 -29.27 -13.80 -36.11
N ALA A 31 -29.71 -13.42 -37.29
CA ALA A 31 -29.12 -12.34 -38.07
C ALA A 31 -29.92 -11.04 -37.85
N ALA A 32 -29.32 -10.02 -37.34
CA ALA A 32 -29.89 -8.69 -37.16
C ALA A 32 -29.56 -7.80 -38.37
N VAL A 33 -30.55 -7.34 -39.10
CA VAL A 33 -30.40 -6.32 -40.12
C VAL A 33 -30.63 -4.94 -39.50
N ARG A 34 -29.62 -4.09 -39.47
CA ARG A 34 -29.72 -2.71 -39.00
C ARG A 34 -30.30 -1.81 -40.12
N GLY A 35 -31.51 -1.37 -39.95
CA GLY A 35 -32.07 -0.27 -40.71
C GLY A 35 -31.74 1.08 -40.07
N ASN A 36 -31.58 2.11 -40.86
CA ASN A 36 -31.12 3.46 -40.48
C ASN A 36 -32.13 4.31 -39.68
N ASN A 37 -33.15 3.73 -39.05
CA ASN A 37 -34.06 4.48 -38.19
C ASN A 37 -34.38 3.70 -36.90
N HIS A 38 -34.27 4.38 -35.79
CA HIS A 38 -34.23 3.93 -34.41
C HIS A 38 -35.53 3.30 -33.85
N LYS A 39 -36.43 2.74 -34.65
CA LYS A 39 -37.70 2.20 -34.13
C LYS A 39 -38.10 0.77 -34.58
N ASP A 40 -37.41 0.17 -35.52
CA ASP A 40 -37.83 -1.17 -36.00
C ASP A 40 -36.64 -2.13 -36.12
N ALA A 41 -36.21 -2.71 -35.00
CA ALA A 41 -35.33 -3.88 -34.99
C ALA A 41 -36.22 -5.13 -35.00
N GLN A 42 -36.39 -5.76 -36.18
CA GLN A 42 -37.09 -7.03 -36.30
C GLN A 42 -36.08 -8.18 -36.46
N ALA A 43 -36.19 -9.18 -35.61
CA ALA A 43 -35.39 -10.40 -35.65
C ALA A 43 -36.00 -11.40 -36.65
N ILE A 44 -35.17 -11.91 -37.56
CA ILE A 44 -35.53 -13.00 -38.46
C ILE A 44 -34.97 -14.30 -37.88
N SER A 45 -35.83 -15.27 -37.53
CA SER A 45 -35.41 -16.61 -37.14
C SER A 45 -35.59 -17.60 -38.29
N MET A 46 -34.56 -18.40 -38.56
CA MET A 46 -34.62 -19.49 -39.54
C MET A 46 -34.72 -20.83 -38.82
N ASP A 47 -35.77 -21.58 -39.09
CA ASP A 47 -35.95 -22.95 -38.60
C ASP A 47 -35.65 -23.96 -39.70
N LYS A 48 -34.80 -24.93 -39.43
CA LYS A 48 -34.32 -25.94 -40.37
C LYS A 48 -34.93 -27.26 -40.04
N SER A 49 -36.20 -27.51 -40.42
CA SER A 49 -36.79 -28.83 -40.32
C SER A 49 -37.45 -29.22 -41.64
N LYS A 50 -36.89 -30.27 -42.27
CA LYS A 50 -37.40 -31.01 -43.40
C LYS A 50 -37.66 -30.18 -44.68
N ASP A 51 -36.70 -30.17 -45.58
CA ASP A 51 -36.79 -29.91 -47.04
C ASP A 51 -37.69 -28.77 -47.57
N SER A 52 -38.11 -27.86 -46.69
CA SER A 52 -38.74 -26.59 -47.10
C SER A 52 -38.37 -25.47 -46.14
N PHE A 53 -37.68 -24.44 -46.66
CA PHE A 53 -37.39 -23.22 -45.89
C PHE A 53 -38.69 -22.41 -45.70
N LYS A 54 -39.19 -22.31 -44.48
CA LYS A 54 -40.24 -21.36 -44.10
C LYS A 54 -39.63 -20.15 -43.44
N ILE A 55 -39.65 -19.01 -44.13
CA ILE A 55 -39.28 -17.73 -43.61
C ILE A 55 -40.50 -17.09 -42.93
N ARG A 56 -40.46 -16.81 -41.63
CA ARG A 56 -41.44 -15.99 -40.93
C ARG A 56 -40.91 -14.56 -40.82
N ALA A 57 -41.47 -13.68 -41.61
CA ALA A 57 -41.20 -12.25 -41.54
C ALA A 57 -42.53 -11.47 -41.38
N SER A 58 -42.49 -10.25 -40.86
CA SER A 58 -43.65 -9.39 -40.76
C SER A 58 -44.15 -8.96 -42.17
N ALA A 59 -45.45 -8.72 -42.32
CA ALA A 59 -46.13 -8.50 -43.57
C ALA A 59 -45.46 -7.51 -44.58
N PRO A 60 -44.85 -6.37 -44.16
CA PRO A 60 -44.20 -5.48 -45.11
C PRO A 60 -42.91 -6.07 -45.74
N LEU A 61 -42.14 -6.84 -44.98
CA LEU A 61 -40.92 -7.50 -45.48
C LEU A 61 -41.22 -8.64 -46.46
N LEU A 62 -42.34 -9.37 -46.25
CA LEU A 62 -42.80 -10.40 -47.18
C LEU A 62 -43.26 -9.83 -48.52
N GLN A 63 -43.81 -8.63 -48.51
CA GLN A 63 -44.27 -7.96 -49.74
C GLN A 63 -43.09 -7.44 -50.57
N GLU A 64 -42.05 -6.93 -49.94
CA GLU A 64 -40.83 -6.49 -50.60
C GLU A 64 -39.99 -7.67 -51.13
N PHE A 65 -39.95 -8.78 -50.40
CA PHE A 65 -39.31 -10.00 -50.84
C PHE A 65 -40.10 -10.73 -51.94
N ALA A 66 -41.43 -10.66 -51.89
CA ALA A 66 -42.31 -11.21 -52.95
C ALA A 66 -42.22 -10.38 -54.26
N MET A 67 -42.06 -9.06 -54.16
CA MET A 67 -41.82 -8.21 -55.36
C MET A 67 -40.43 -8.47 -55.96
N SER A 68 -39.42 -8.77 -55.15
CA SER A 68 -38.08 -9.13 -55.65
C SER A 68 -38.03 -10.52 -56.29
N ILE A 69 -38.94 -11.43 -55.91
CA ILE A 69 -39.07 -12.77 -56.50
C ILE A 69 -39.90 -12.71 -57.78
N GLN A 70 -40.88 -11.78 -57.94
CA GLN A 70 -41.66 -11.58 -59.17
C GLN A 70 -40.89 -10.87 -60.28
N SER A 71 -39.77 -10.16 -59.94
CA SER A 71 -38.82 -9.64 -60.93
C SER A 71 -37.76 -10.69 -61.34
N GLY A 72 -38.12 -11.96 -61.30
CA GLY A 72 -37.26 -13.13 -61.44
C GLY A 72 -36.55 -13.30 -62.83
N GLU A 73 -36.61 -12.35 -63.71
CA GLU A 73 -35.78 -12.38 -64.90
C GLU A 73 -34.30 -12.09 -64.61
N ASN A 74 -34.01 -11.17 -63.77
CA ASN A 74 -32.58 -10.83 -63.44
C ASN A 74 -31.85 -11.89 -62.65
N PHE A 75 -32.52 -12.64 -61.78
CA PHE A 75 -31.88 -13.68 -60.97
C PHE A 75 -31.62 -14.98 -61.75
N LYS A 76 -32.50 -15.31 -62.70
CA LYS A 76 -32.30 -16.43 -63.62
C LYS A 76 -31.14 -16.19 -64.59
N TYR A 77 -30.97 -14.96 -65.08
CA TYR A 77 -29.86 -14.62 -65.99
C TYR A 77 -28.51 -14.73 -65.26
N THR A 78 -28.39 -14.23 -64.07
CA THR A 78 -27.12 -14.34 -63.29
C THR A 78 -26.74 -15.77 -62.94
N ILE A 79 -27.67 -16.66 -62.61
CA ILE A 79 -27.38 -18.07 -62.31
C ILE A 79 -26.96 -18.82 -63.57
N VAL A 80 -27.65 -18.61 -64.68
CA VAL A 80 -27.31 -19.24 -65.98
C VAL A 80 -25.98 -18.70 -66.52
N GLU A 81 -25.70 -17.42 -66.40
CA GLU A 81 -24.40 -16.86 -66.76
C GLU A 81 -23.27 -17.42 -65.85
N MET A 82 -23.48 -17.54 -64.57
CA MET A 82 -22.50 -18.16 -63.68
C MET A 82 -22.26 -19.63 -63.96
N GLU A 83 -23.29 -20.41 -64.39
CA GLU A 83 -23.11 -21.81 -64.80
C GLU A 83 -22.28 -21.92 -66.09
N ARG A 84 -22.36 -20.99 -67.01
CA ARG A 84 -21.55 -20.95 -68.23
C ARG A 84 -20.04 -20.87 -67.93
N TYR A 85 -19.66 -20.13 -66.86
CA TYR A 85 -18.26 -19.98 -66.43
C TYR A 85 -17.81 -21.07 -65.43
N ARG A 86 -18.75 -21.89 -64.94
CA ARG A 86 -18.45 -22.92 -63.94
C ARG A 86 -17.53 -24.02 -64.49
N ASN A 87 -17.70 -24.42 -65.76
CA ASN A 87 -16.97 -25.48 -66.45
C ASN A 87 -15.95 -24.98 -67.47
N ASP A 88 -15.85 -23.65 -67.68
CA ASP A 88 -14.88 -23.06 -68.57
C ASP A 88 -13.43 -23.34 -68.05
N PRO A 89 -12.57 -23.91 -68.86
CA PRO A 89 -11.21 -24.28 -68.46
C PRO A 89 -10.39 -23.09 -67.91
N PHE A 90 -10.56 -21.89 -68.50
CA PHE A 90 -9.89 -20.69 -68.01
C PHE A 90 -10.29 -20.32 -66.56
N TRP A 91 -11.57 -20.23 -66.30
CA TRP A 91 -12.10 -19.87 -64.97
C TRP A 91 -11.88 -20.96 -63.92
N LYS A 92 -11.82 -22.21 -64.32
CA LYS A 92 -11.49 -23.35 -63.45
C LYS A 92 -10.04 -23.29 -63.01
N THR A 93 -9.12 -23.01 -63.95
CA THR A 93 -7.70 -22.84 -63.67
C THR A 93 -7.46 -21.61 -62.77
N LEU A 94 -8.12 -20.47 -63.10
CA LEU A 94 -7.99 -19.25 -62.31
C LEU A 94 -8.49 -19.43 -60.87
N ARG A 95 -9.61 -20.12 -60.63
CA ARG A 95 -10.08 -20.44 -59.27
C ARG A 95 -9.11 -21.29 -58.50
N TRP A 96 -8.53 -22.32 -59.13
CA TRP A 96 -7.53 -23.15 -58.51
C TRP A 96 -6.25 -22.37 -58.19
N LEU A 97 -5.85 -21.50 -59.07
CA LEU A 97 -4.69 -20.62 -58.87
C LEU A 97 -4.94 -19.65 -57.70
N LEU A 98 -6.09 -19.00 -57.67
CA LEU A 98 -6.48 -18.12 -56.56
C LEU A 98 -6.61 -18.88 -55.21
N PHE A 99 -7.16 -20.10 -55.25
CA PHE A 99 -7.26 -20.96 -54.06
C PHE A 99 -5.85 -21.35 -53.52
N ILE A 100 -4.94 -21.75 -54.41
CA ILE A 100 -3.58 -22.07 -54.05
C ILE A 100 -2.87 -20.80 -53.54
N LEU A 101 -3.04 -19.68 -54.18
CA LEU A 101 -2.45 -18.41 -53.79
C LEU A 101 -2.98 -17.96 -52.39
N PHE A 102 -4.28 -18.12 -52.14
CA PHE A 102 -4.89 -17.85 -50.84
C PHE A 102 -4.25 -18.72 -49.74
N TRP A 103 -4.12 -20.03 -49.94
CA TRP A 103 -3.49 -20.91 -48.99
C TRP A 103 -1.99 -20.67 -48.80
N LEU A 104 -1.27 -20.34 -49.84
CA LEU A 104 0.12 -19.93 -49.76
C LEU A 104 0.30 -18.64 -48.95
N LEU A 105 -0.54 -17.64 -49.19
CA LEU A 105 -0.52 -16.38 -48.46
C LEU A 105 -0.88 -16.58 -46.97
N TRP A 106 -1.87 -17.41 -46.71
CA TRP A 106 -2.29 -17.75 -45.36
C TRP A 106 -1.18 -18.55 -44.62
N SER A 107 -0.60 -19.55 -45.25
CA SER A 107 0.52 -20.31 -44.70
C SER A 107 1.74 -19.42 -44.48
N PHE A 108 2.04 -18.50 -45.37
CA PHE A 108 3.12 -17.53 -45.23
C PHE A 108 2.88 -16.62 -43.99
N MET A 109 1.70 -16.08 -43.83
CA MET A 109 1.33 -15.29 -42.64
C MET A 109 1.48 -16.12 -41.34
N PHE A 110 1.08 -17.38 -41.37
CA PHE A 110 1.23 -18.28 -40.23
C PHE A 110 2.69 -18.54 -39.88
N VAL A 111 3.55 -18.80 -40.89
CA VAL A 111 5.00 -18.98 -40.71
C VAL A 111 5.62 -17.69 -40.15
N VAL A 112 5.25 -16.51 -40.71
CA VAL A 112 5.74 -15.22 -40.22
C VAL A 112 5.32 -15.00 -38.77
N ALA A 113 4.08 -15.33 -38.40
CA ALA A 113 3.61 -15.24 -37.00
C ALA A 113 4.43 -16.14 -36.05
N ILE A 114 4.71 -17.38 -36.47
CA ILE A 114 5.58 -18.28 -35.70
C ILE A 114 7.01 -17.72 -35.59
N LEU A 115 7.57 -17.21 -36.69
CA LEU A 115 8.91 -16.60 -36.66
C LEU A 115 8.95 -15.38 -35.74
N ILE A 116 7.92 -14.53 -35.73
CA ILE A 116 7.80 -13.39 -34.81
C ILE A 116 7.80 -13.89 -33.36
N VAL A 117 7.07 -14.97 -33.03
CA VAL A 117 7.06 -15.53 -31.67
C VAL A 117 8.43 -16.12 -31.30
N ILE A 118 9.11 -16.84 -32.23
CA ILE A 118 10.39 -17.47 -31.95
C ILE A 118 11.53 -16.45 -31.85
N PHE A 119 11.55 -15.45 -32.72
CA PHE A 119 12.57 -14.39 -32.73
C PHE A 119 12.22 -13.18 -31.88
N SER A 120 11.00 -13.11 -31.31
CA SER A 120 10.68 -12.10 -30.32
C SER A 120 11.61 -12.28 -29.11
N PRO A 121 12.35 -11.23 -28.71
CA PRO A 121 13.18 -11.33 -27.52
C PRO A 121 12.30 -11.76 -26.36
N GLY A 122 12.63 -12.90 -25.74
CA GLY A 122 11.88 -13.41 -24.57
C GLY A 122 11.83 -12.33 -23.51
N CYS A 123 10.66 -12.08 -22.95
CA CYS A 123 10.55 -11.23 -21.77
C CYS A 123 11.47 -11.84 -20.70
N THR A 124 12.48 -11.12 -20.27
CA THR A 124 13.23 -11.49 -19.08
C THR A 124 12.21 -11.71 -17.96
N PRO A 125 12.28 -12.85 -17.24
CA PRO A 125 11.34 -13.12 -16.17
C PRO A 125 11.40 -11.94 -15.20
N ARG A 126 10.28 -11.23 -15.05
CA ARG A 126 10.15 -10.12 -14.12
C ARG A 126 10.26 -10.72 -12.73
N VAL A 127 11.26 -10.33 -11.97
CA VAL A 127 11.31 -10.62 -10.54
C VAL A 127 10.17 -9.82 -9.92
N VAL A 128 9.12 -10.53 -9.51
CA VAL A 128 8.00 -9.90 -8.79
C VAL A 128 8.53 -9.48 -7.42
N PRO A 129 8.57 -8.18 -7.10
CA PRO A 129 9.04 -7.72 -5.80
C PRO A 129 8.16 -8.29 -4.69
N ASN A 130 8.71 -8.50 -3.51
CA ASN A 130 7.91 -8.86 -2.35
C ASN A 130 6.89 -7.73 -2.06
N TRP A 131 5.74 -8.09 -1.49
CA TRP A 131 4.62 -7.16 -1.33
C TRP A 131 4.99 -5.89 -0.54
N TRP A 132 5.98 -5.98 0.36
CA TRP A 132 6.43 -4.85 1.19
C TRP A 132 7.42 -3.92 0.50
N GLU A 133 8.17 -4.35 -0.50
CA GLU A 133 9.29 -3.59 -1.09
C GLU A 133 8.87 -2.27 -1.74
N ASN A 134 7.61 -2.15 -2.13
CA ASN A 134 7.06 -0.97 -2.79
C ASN A 134 5.75 -0.49 -2.18
N ALA A 135 5.39 -1.02 -1.01
CA ALA A 135 4.11 -0.79 -0.37
C ALA A 135 3.96 0.63 0.19
N ILE A 136 2.72 1.07 0.26
CA ILE A 136 2.27 2.13 1.15
C ILE A 136 1.71 1.45 2.38
N ILE A 137 2.44 1.52 3.49
CA ILE A 137 2.04 1.02 4.80
C ILE A 137 1.43 2.19 5.56
N TYR A 138 0.21 2.04 6.04
CA TYR A 138 -0.50 3.06 6.80
C TYR A 138 -0.45 2.73 8.28
N GLN A 139 0.33 3.50 9.03
CA GLN A 139 0.55 3.31 10.46
C GLN A 139 -0.59 3.94 11.26
N ILE A 140 -1.25 3.15 12.07
CA ILE A 140 -2.44 3.54 12.83
C ILE A 140 -2.14 3.49 14.33
N TRP A 141 -2.36 4.61 15.02
CA TRP A 141 -2.51 4.62 16.45
C TRP A 141 -3.96 4.24 16.76
N THR A 142 -4.19 2.97 17.05
CA THR A 142 -5.52 2.36 17.15
C THR A 142 -6.49 3.13 18.07
N PRO A 143 -6.06 3.57 19.30
CA PRO A 143 -6.96 4.29 20.21
C PRO A 143 -7.50 5.62 19.66
N SER A 144 -6.85 6.20 18.64
CA SER A 144 -7.21 7.52 18.11
C SER A 144 -7.85 7.45 16.71
N PHE A 145 -8.10 6.26 16.17
CA PHE A 145 -8.49 6.14 14.77
C PHE A 145 -10.00 6.20 14.54
N GLN A 146 -10.78 5.33 15.18
CA GLN A 146 -12.24 5.31 15.12
C GLN A 146 -12.82 4.55 16.31
N ASP A 147 -13.68 5.17 17.04
CA ASP A 147 -14.47 4.60 18.13
C ASP A 147 -15.84 4.14 17.58
N SER A 148 -16.18 2.88 17.80
CA SER A 148 -17.45 2.30 17.32
C SER A 148 -18.51 2.15 18.39
N ASP A 149 -18.15 2.12 19.68
CA ASP A 149 -19.01 1.81 20.81
C ASP A 149 -19.28 3.00 21.73
N ALA A 150 -18.78 4.19 21.36
CA ALA A 150 -18.89 5.42 22.16
C ALA A 150 -18.15 5.34 23.52
N SER A 151 -17.11 4.55 23.63
CA SER A 151 -16.22 4.47 24.81
C SER A 151 -15.31 5.69 24.94
N GLY A 152 -15.14 6.45 23.86
CA GLY A 152 -14.21 7.57 23.74
C GLY A 152 -12.79 7.15 23.40
N VAL A 153 -12.57 5.87 23.06
CA VAL A 153 -11.31 5.27 22.60
C VAL A 153 -11.58 4.49 21.32
N GLY A 154 -10.72 4.60 20.34
CA GLY A 154 -10.83 3.84 19.09
C GLY A 154 -10.63 2.34 19.29
N ASP A 155 -11.31 1.53 18.47
CA ASP A 155 -11.39 0.09 18.60
C ASP A 155 -11.25 -0.63 17.24
N PHE A 156 -11.12 -1.98 17.26
CA PHE A 156 -10.95 -2.80 16.06
C PHE A 156 -12.17 -2.81 15.15
N ILE A 157 -13.37 -2.70 15.69
CA ILE A 157 -14.61 -2.63 14.91
C ILE A 157 -14.67 -1.28 14.19
N GLY A 158 -14.37 -0.19 14.89
CA GLY A 158 -14.26 1.15 14.31
C GLY A 158 -13.24 1.22 13.19
N LEU A 159 -12.07 0.60 13.40
CA LEU A 159 -11.05 0.50 12.34
C LEU A 159 -11.58 -0.28 11.13
N SER A 160 -12.25 -1.43 11.34
CA SER A 160 -12.86 -2.22 10.26
C SER A 160 -13.83 -1.39 9.43
N ASN A 161 -14.61 -0.51 10.05
CA ASN A 161 -15.56 0.38 9.37
C ASN A 161 -14.86 1.40 8.44
N ARG A 162 -13.57 1.67 8.65
CA ARG A 162 -12.79 2.64 7.86
C ARG A 162 -11.86 2.01 6.81
N LEU A 163 -11.77 0.69 6.74
CA LEU A 163 -10.88 0.00 5.79
C LEU A 163 -11.15 0.37 4.32
N GLU A 164 -12.42 0.59 3.95
CA GLU A 164 -12.76 1.00 2.59
C GLU A 164 -12.16 2.38 2.24
N ASN A 165 -12.06 3.29 3.21
CA ASN A 165 -11.42 4.59 3.01
C ASN A 165 -9.93 4.39 2.71
N LEU A 166 -9.24 3.52 3.44
CA LEU A 166 -7.82 3.21 3.25
C LEU A 166 -7.57 2.53 1.89
N ARG A 167 -8.42 1.59 1.51
CA ARG A 167 -8.36 0.95 0.20
C ARG A 167 -8.48 1.98 -0.94
N ARG A 168 -9.43 2.92 -0.82
CA ARG A 168 -9.63 4.01 -1.80
C ARG A 168 -8.48 5.01 -1.83
N LEU A 169 -7.78 5.17 -0.70
CA LEU A 169 -6.57 5.98 -0.61
C LEU A 169 -5.40 5.35 -1.38
N GLY A 170 -5.41 4.03 -1.55
CA GLY A 170 -4.36 3.26 -2.23
C GLY A 170 -3.39 2.58 -1.27
N VAL A 171 -3.73 2.49 0.01
CA VAL A 171 -2.99 1.76 1.04
C VAL A 171 -2.94 0.27 0.69
N GLN A 172 -1.79 -0.35 0.88
CA GLN A 172 -1.55 -1.76 0.60
C GLN A 172 -1.37 -2.60 1.89
N ALA A 173 -0.97 -1.95 2.98
CA ALA A 173 -0.89 -2.59 4.29
C ALA A 173 -1.28 -1.62 5.40
N VAL A 174 -1.90 -2.14 6.45
CA VAL A 174 -2.14 -1.40 7.70
C VAL A 174 -1.16 -1.90 8.75
N TRP A 175 -0.61 -0.97 9.52
CA TRP A 175 0.29 -1.27 10.63
C TRP A 175 -0.33 -0.73 11.93
N LEU A 176 -0.71 -1.66 12.82
CA LEU A 176 -1.40 -1.35 14.07
C LEU A 176 -0.41 -1.20 15.23
N ASN A 177 -0.54 -0.08 15.91
CA ASN A 177 0.19 0.24 17.13
C ASN A 177 -0.70 1.13 18.03
N PRO A 178 -1.02 0.76 19.28
CA PRO A 178 -0.78 -0.55 19.89
C PRO A 178 -1.72 -1.64 19.36
N PHE A 179 -1.41 -2.89 19.68
CA PHE A 179 -2.21 -4.05 19.33
C PHE A 179 -2.39 -5.01 20.53
N LEU A 180 -1.30 -5.34 21.22
CA LEU A 180 -1.27 -6.28 22.34
C LEU A 180 -1.68 -5.62 23.66
N TYR A 181 -2.15 -6.44 24.60
CA TYR A 181 -2.45 -6.01 25.96
C TYR A 181 -1.19 -5.52 26.66
N SER A 182 -1.17 -4.25 27.00
CA SER A 182 -0.01 -3.55 27.55
C SER A 182 -0.40 -2.56 28.65
N ASP A 183 0.59 -1.99 29.33
CA ASP A 183 0.37 -0.90 30.28
C ASP A 183 0.10 0.40 29.48
N ASP A 184 -1.14 0.87 29.51
CA ASP A 184 -1.54 2.16 28.92
C ASP A 184 -1.07 2.38 27.46
N PHE A 185 -1.31 1.38 26.61
CA PHE A 185 -1.00 1.43 25.16
C PHE A 185 0.49 1.63 24.83
N ASN A 186 1.41 1.12 25.64
CA ASN A 186 2.84 1.21 25.40
C ASN A 186 3.48 -0.15 25.07
N ASP A 187 4.81 -0.21 25.00
CA ASP A 187 5.55 -1.44 24.68
C ASP A 187 5.70 -2.41 25.87
N ALA A 188 5.24 -2.04 27.08
CA ALA A 188 5.26 -2.92 28.25
C ALA A 188 4.09 -3.90 28.21
N VAL A 189 4.27 -4.99 27.48
CA VAL A 189 3.24 -6.01 27.25
C VAL A 189 2.92 -6.74 28.54
N GLN A 190 1.63 -6.89 28.87
CA GLN A 190 1.12 -7.71 29.97
C GLN A 190 0.82 -9.15 29.53
N ASP A 191 0.36 -9.33 28.28
CA ASP A 191 0.13 -10.63 27.67
C ASP A 191 0.34 -10.55 26.15
N HIS A 192 1.22 -11.40 25.63
CA HIS A 192 1.52 -11.44 24.19
C HIS A 192 0.49 -12.22 23.35
N LEU A 193 -0.44 -12.94 23.96
CA LEU A 193 -1.45 -13.75 23.28
C LEU A 193 -2.83 -13.08 23.28
N THR A 194 -2.99 -11.94 23.94
CA THR A 194 -4.23 -11.19 24.01
C THR A 194 -4.04 -9.76 23.48
N VAL A 195 -5.07 -9.27 22.81
CA VAL A 195 -5.13 -7.88 22.40
C VAL A 195 -5.52 -6.99 23.58
N ASP A 196 -5.26 -5.67 23.47
CA ASP A 196 -5.66 -4.73 24.52
C ASP A 196 -7.20 -4.70 24.65
N PRO A 197 -7.75 -4.99 25.85
CA PRO A 197 -9.19 -5.07 26.04
C PRO A 197 -9.93 -3.73 25.83
N LYS A 198 -9.22 -2.59 25.84
CA LYS A 198 -9.79 -1.29 25.48
C LYS A 198 -9.97 -1.13 23.96
N LEU A 199 -9.31 -1.96 23.15
CA LEU A 199 -9.41 -1.96 21.69
C LEU A 199 -10.39 -3.02 21.17
N GLY A 200 -10.80 -3.96 22.02
CA GLY A 200 -11.69 -5.07 21.71
C GLY A 200 -11.20 -6.40 22.29
N ILE A 201 -11.82 -7.48 21.89
CA ILE A 201 -11.41 -8.85 22.25
C ILE A 201 -10.64 -9.52 21.10
N ASN A 202 -9.98 -10.64 21.39
CA ASN A 202 -9.23 -11.37 20.35
C ASN A 202 -10.06 -11.70 19.11
N ASP A 203 -11.34 -12.03 19.29
CA ASP A 203 -12.26 -12.34 18.19
C ASP A 203 -12.50 -11.12 17.26
N ASP A 204 -12.55 -9.92 17.81
CA ASP A 204 -12.67 -8.68 17.03
C ASP A 204 -11.39 -8.41 16.23
N ALA A 205 -10.22 -8.69 16.83
CA ALA A 205 -8.96 -8.60 16.12
C ALA A 205 -8.87 -9.63 14.97
N TYR A 206 -9.34 -10.85 15.16
CA TYR A 206 -9.37 -11.87 14.08
C TYR A 206 -10.31 -11.46 12.94
N LYS A 207 -11.50 -10.94 13.27
CA LYS A 207 -12.41 -10.39 12.26
C LYS A 207 -11.82 -9.20 11.51
N LEU A 208 -11.04 -8.35 12.21
CA LEU A 208 -10.32 -7.26 11.57
C LEU A 208 -9.28 -7.79 10.57
N VAL A 209 -8.50 -8.83 10.93
CA VAL A 209 -7.54 -9.46 10.02
C VAL A 209 -8.24 -9.96 8.76
N ASP A 210 -9.34 -10.69 8.90
CA ASP A 210 -10.13 -11.18 7.77
C ASP A 210 -10.66 -10.01 6.92
N ALA A 211 -11.19 -8.96 7.55
CA ALA A 211 -11.69 -7.77 6.85
C ALA A 211 -10.60 -7.01 6.08
N VAL A 212 -9.37 -6.97 6.59
CA VAL A 212 -8.21 -6.39 5.89
C VAL A 212 -7.85 -7.21 4.66
N HIS A 213 -7.82 -8.54 4.79
CA HIS A 213 -7.54 -9.45 3.68
C HIS A 213 -8.64 -9.42 2.61
N ASP A 214 -9.91 -9.30 2.99
CA ASP A 214 -11.04 -9.13 2.07
C ASP A 214 -10.93 -7.86 1.21
N LYS A 215 -10.18 -6.86 1.68
CA LYS A 215 -9.86 -5.65 0.92
C LYS A 215 -8.56 -5.75 0.12
N GLU A 216 -7.97 -6.95 0.01
CA GLU A 216 -6.68 -7.20 -0.65
C GLU A 216 -5.52 -6.38 -0.03
N MET A 217 -5.63 -6.04 1.25
CA MET A 217 -4.59 -5.38 2.03
C MET A 217 -3.88 -6.38 2.94
N LYS A 218 -2.70 -5.98 3.45
CA LYS A 218 -1.89 -6.72 4.41
C LYS A 218 -2.00 -6.10 5.79
N ILE A 219 -1.77 -6.89 6.83
CA ILE A 219 -1.78 -6.42 8.21
C ILE A 219 -0.45 -6.69 8.91
N VAL A 220 0.07 -5.64 9.52
CA VAL A 220 1.29 -5.66 10.32
C VAL A 220 0.93 -5.21 11.73
N VAL A 221 1.52 -5.83 12.74
CA VAL A 221 1.33 -5.44 14.12
C VAL A 221 2.65 -5.16 14.81
N SER A 222 2.64 -4.20 15.75
CA SER A 222 3.78 -3.99 16.64
C SER A 222 3.85 -5.11 17.66
N LEU A 223 5.00 -5.77 17.71
CA LEU A 223 5.31 -6.86 18.64
C LEU A 223 6.57 -6.49 19.47
N PRO A 224 6.40 -6.01 20.70
CA PRO A 224 7.52 -5.82 21.61
C PRO A 224 8.12 -7.17 22.01
N VAL A 225 9.29 -7.49 21.48
CA VAL A 225 9.95 -8.80 21.68
C VAL A 225 10.96 -8.80 22.81
N SER A 226 11.37 -7.63 23.30
CA SER A 226 12.44 -7.49 24.29
C SER A 226 11.97 -7.05 25.69
N ILE A 227 10.76 -6.50 25.77
CA ILE A 227 10.25 -5.79 26.94
C ILE A 227 8.91 -6.36 27.37
N THR A 228 8.66 -6.41 28.67
CA THR A 228 7.34 -6.71 29.23
C THR A 228 6.96 -5.70 30.32
N SER A 229 5.71 -5.73 30.75
CA SER A 229 5.29 -5.09 31.99
C SER A 229 5.75 -5.90 33.22
N LYS A 230 5.91 -5.25 34.35
CA LYS A 230 5.98 -5.93 35.66
C LYS A 230 4.73 -6.76 35.98
N ASN A 231 3.60 -6.43 35.36
CA ASN A 231 2.35 -7.17 35.50
C ASN A 231 2.33 -8.46 34.68
N HIS A 232 3.25 -8.63 33.72
CA HIS A 232 3.37 -9.84 32.90
C HIS A 232 3.58 -11.08 33.79
N LEU A 233 2.88 -12.15 33.45
CA LEU A 233 2.95 -13.41 34.22
C LEU A 233 4.40 -13.91 34.39
N TRP A 234 5.20 -13.85 33.33
CA TRP A 234 6.60 -14.28 33.37
C TRP A 234 7.44 -13.47 34.36
N TYR A 235 7.25 -12.13 34.45
CA TYR A 235 7.99 -11.32 35.43
C TYR A 235 7.56 -11.65 36.86
N ARG A 236 6.26 -11.79 37.09
CA ARG A 236 5.73 -12.14 38.43
C ARG A 236 6.25 -13.48 38.90
N GLN A 237 6.32 -14.49 38.02
CA GLN A 237 6.88 -15.81 38.33
C GLN A 237 8.41 -15.75 38.51
N SER A 238 9.13 -15.06 37.61
CA SER A 238 10.58 -14.88 37.68
C SER A 238 11.02 -14.15 38.97
N SER A 239 10.26 -13.13 39.40
CA SER A 239 10.53 -12.41 40.66
C SER A 239 10.35 -13.26 41.93
N GLN A 240 9.73 -14.41 41.81
CA GLN A 240 9.47 -15.40 42.85
C GLN A 240 10.14 -16.75 42.58
N ALA A 241 11.15 -16.79 41.70
CA ALA A 241 11.81 -18.02 41.25
C ALA A 241 12.57 -18.76 42.36
N SER A 242 12.71 -18.15 43.55
CA SER A 242 13.17 -18.85 44.76
C SER A 242 12.18 -19.90 45.28
N LEU A 243 10.92 -19.82 44.89
CA LEU A 243 9.90 -20.84 45.13
C LEU A 243 10.06 -21.96 44.11
N GLU A 244 10.04 -23.22 44.54
CA GLU A 244 10.27 -24.38 43.68
C GLU A 244 9.34 -24.41 42.46
N GLN A 245 8.06 -24.08 42.66
CA GLN A 245 7.05 -24.01 41.58
C GLN A 245 7.34 -23.00 40.46
N TYR A 246 8.19 -22.00 40.71
CA TYR A 246 8.56 -20.95 39.73
C TYR A 246 10.03 -21.01 39.34
N SER A 247 10.78 -22.02 39.77
CA SER A 247 12.21 -22.16 39.49
C SER A 247 12.55 -22.12 38.00
N ASN A 248 11.67 -22.64 37.17
CA ASN A 248 11.81 -22.62 35.69
C ASN A 248 11.76 -21.23 35.06
N PHE A 249 11.37 -20.20 35.83
CA PHE A 249 11.31 -18.81 35.35
C PHE A 249 12.50 -17.98 35.80
N SER A 250 13.47 -18.59 36.48
CA SER A 250 14.61 -17.89 37.09
C SER A 250 15.48 -17.13 36.08
N ASP A 251 15.54 -17.58 34.83
CA ASP A 251 16.37 -17.03 33.77
C ASP A 251 15.58 -16.23 32.69
N TYR A 252 14.28 -15.99 32.90
CA TYR A 252 13.46 -15.24 31.93
C TYR A 252 13.82 -13.78 31.83
N TYR A 253 14.41 -13.20 32.91
CA TYR A 253 14.87 -11.82 32.97
C TYR A 253 16.33 -11.76 33.44
N HIS A 254 16.99 -10.63 33.20
CA HIS A 254 18.37 -10.43 33.63
C HIS A 254 18.42 -10.03 35.11
N TRP A 255 18.62 -11.00 35.99
CA TRP A 255 18.77 -10.80 37.43
C TRP A 255 20.24 -10.71 37.84
N ARG A 256 20.55 -9.83 38.80
CA ARG A 256 21.85 -9.72 39.45
C ARG A 256 21.69 -9.87 40.96
N LYS A 257 22.64 -10.55 41.63
CA LYS A 257 22.62 -10.77 43.08
C LYS A 257 22.94 -9.50 43.88
N ALA A 258 23.61 -8.49 43.25
CA ALA A 258 23.87 -7.21 43.88
C ALA A 258 22.65 -6.30 43.77
N ALA A 259 22.32 -5.56 44.79
CA ALA A 259 21.27 -4.57 44.78
C ALA A 259 21.81 -3.27 44.17
N GLU A 260 21.59 -3.08 42.87
CA GLU A 260 21.99 -1.90 42.09
C GLU A 260 20.77 -1.09 41.68
N ASP A 261 20.87 0.25 41.74
CA ASP A 261 19.96 1.18 41.11
C ASP A 261 20.73 2.03 40.11
N SER A 262 20.28 2.04 38.87
CA SER A 262 20.83 2.84 37.75
C SER A 262 19.74 3.12 36.73
N PRO A 263 19.99 3.93 35.71
CA PRO A 263 19.01 4.13 34.62
C PRO A 263 18.56 2.84 33.92
N PHE A 264 19.27 1.71 34.11
CA PHE A 264 18.97 0.42 33.46
C PHE A 264 18.76 -0.73 34.47
N MET A 265 18.92 -0.50 35.76
CA MET A 265 18.80 -1.52 36.79
C MET A 265 17.98 -0.99 37.97
N SER A 266 17.06 -1.78 38.47
CA SER A 266 16.29 -1.46 39.68
C SER A 266 16.32 -2.59 40.71
N LYS A 267 16.30 -2.20 41.97
CA LYS A 267 16.25 -3.14 43.10
C LYS A 267 14.93 -3.89 43.19
N HIS A 268 15.03 -5.17 43.47
CA HIS A 268 13.91 -6.00 43.87
C HIS A 268 14.37 -6.94 45.00
N LYS A 269 13.95 -6.69 46.23
CA LYS A 269 14.46 -7.42 47.44
C LYS A 269 16.00 -7.35 47.54
N ASN A 270 16.68 -8.49 47.56
CA ASN A 270 18.14 -8.61 47.64
C ASN A 270 18.82 -8.77 46.26
N ALA A 271 18.09 -8.52 45.18
CA ALA A 271 18.60 -8.60 43.82
C ALA A 271 18.26 -7.32 43.04
N SER A 272 18.77 -7.20 41.86
CA SER A 272 18.33 -6.19 40.89
C SER A 272 18.02 -6.85 39.56
N TYR A 273 17.15 -6.23 38.76
CA TYR A 273 16.78 -6.67 37.42
C TYR A 273 17.03 -5.56 36.43
N MET A 274 17.31 -5.97 35.18
CA MET A 274 17.51 -5.05 34.06
C MET A 274 16.15 -4.59 33.50
N HIS A 275 16.08 -3.30 33.19
CA HIS A 275 14.86 -2.69 32.60
C HIS A 275 15.22 -1.71 31.50
N TYR A 276 14.22 -1.29 30.73
CA TYR A 276 14.34 -0.21 29.74
C TYR A 276 14.82 1.09 30.41
N LYS A 277 15.63 1.88 29.71
CA LYS A 277 16.24 3.11 30.25
C LYS A 277 15.22 4.00 30.96
N ASN A 278 15.46 4.27 32.25
CA ASN A 278 14.59 5.09 33.10
C ASN A 278 13.14 4.59 33.24
N ARG A 279 12.86 3.33 32.90
CA ARG A 279 11.53 2.73 33.02
C ARG A 279 11.59 1.44 33.82
N PRO A 280 11.62 1.53 35.17
CA PRO A 280 11.65 0.36 36.03
C PRO A 280 10.48 -0.60 35.83
N ASP A 281 9.34 -0.09 35.34
CA ASP A 281 8.15 -0.90 35.09
C ASP A 281 8.24 -1.76 33.81
N TRP A 282 9.33 -1.60 33.03
CA TRP A 282 9.58 -2.28 31.76
C TRP A 282 10.78 -3.22 31.85
N PRO A 283 10.67 -4.37 32.53
CA PRO A 283 11.75 -5.34 32.62
C PRO A 283 12.07 -5.96 31.26
N ILE A 284 13.36 -6.25 31.04
CA ILE A 284 13.90 -6.78 29.80
C ILE A 284 13.98 -8.30 29.84
N LEU A 285 13.45 -8.95 28.82
CA LEU A 285 13.52 -10.40 28.64
C LEU A 285 14.95 -10.87 28.35
N ASN A 286 15.32 -12.01 28.90
CA ASN A 286 16.60 -12.64 28.66
C ASN A 286 16.52 -13.60 27.44
N TRP A 287 16.85 -13.11 26.26
CA TRP A 287 16.89 -13.93 25.06
C TRP A 287 17.99 -14.99 25.03
N GLN A 288 18.88 -15.06 26.02
CA GLN A 288 19.82 -16.16 26.20
C GLN A 288 19.13 -17.40 26.79
N SER A 289 18.00 -17.24 27.48
CA SER A 289 17.16 -18.33 27.94
C SER A 289 16.50 -19.05 26.77
N ALA A 290 16.69 -20.35 26.68
CA ALA A 290 16.01 -21.19 25.67
C ALA A 290 14.50 -21.13 25.86
N SER A 291 14.02 -21.13 27.10
CA SER A 291 12.59 -21.05 27.40
C SER A 291 11.94 -19.75 26.91
N VAL A 292 12.63 -18.62 27.02
CA VAL A 292 12.17 -17.34 26.50
C VAL A 292 12.07 -17.40 24.98
N ARG A 293 13.13 -17.87 24.29
CA ARG A 293 13.12 -18.02 22.83
C ARG A 293 11.99 -18.92 22.35
N ASP A 294 11.84 -20.10 22.93
CA ASP A 294 10.82 -21.07 22.55
C ASP A 294 9.40 -20.51 22.72
N ASN A 295 9.15 -19.79 23.81
CA ASN A 295 7.86 -19.16 24.04
C ASN A 295 7.60 -17.99 23.10
N MET A 296 8.61 -17.16 22.81
CA MET A 296 8.48 -16.07 21.86
C MET A 296 8.25 -16.59 20.43
N PHE A 297 8.91 -17.68 20.05
CA PHE A 297 8.66 -18.34 18.77
C PHE A 297 7.22 -18.88 18.65
N LYS A 298 6.67 -19.44 19.72
CA LYS A 298 5.27 -19.86 19.78
C LYS A 298 4.31 -18.66 19.65
N ILE A 299 4.63 -17.52 20.26
CA ILE A 299 3.84 -16.28 20.15
C ILE A 299 3.83 -15.77 18.71
N ILE A 300 5.01 -15.72 18.07
CA ILE A 300 5.12 -15.31 16.67
C ILE A 300 4.30 -16.25 15.78
N SER A 301 4.46 -17.58 15.95
CA SER A 301 3.69 -18.57 15.19
C SER A 301 2.19 -18.45 15.42
N PHE A 302 1.75 -18.20 16.65
CA PHE A 302 0.35 -17.99 16.99
C PHE A 302 -0.28 -16.84 16.18
N TRP A 303 0.41 -15.69 16.11
CA TRP A 303 -0.11 -14.56 15.37
C TRP A 303 -0.03 -14.75 13.85
N ILE A 304 0.95 -15.50 13.34
CA ILE A 304 0.99 -15.93 11.93
C ILE A 304 -0.24 -16.80 11.62
N ASP A 305 -0.59 -17.75 12.50
CA ASP A 305 -1.80 -18.59 12.34
C ASP A 305 -3.11 -17.78 12.34
N LYS A 306 -3.09 -16.61 12.98
CA LYS A 306 -4.21 -15.66 12.96
C LYS A 306 -4.22 -14.75 11.73
N GLY A 307 -3.29 -14.93 10.81
CA GLY A 307 -3.26 -14.22 9.53
C GLY A 307 -2.46 -12.91 9.55
N ILE A 308 -1.65 -12.65 10.57
CA ILE A 308 -0.75 -11.48 10.56
C ILE A 308 0.33 -11.66 9.48
N ASP A 309 0.46 -10.67 8.59
CA ASP A 309 1.40 -10.69 7.45
C ASP A 309 2.79 -10.12 7.81
N GLY A 310 2.95 -9.52 8.97
CA GLY A 310 4.25 -8.98 9.39
C GLY A 310 4.28 -8.42 10.80
N PHE A 311 5.51 -8.24 11.29
CA PHE A 311 5.76 -7.75 12.64
C PHE A 311 6.75 -6.59 12.62
N TYR A 312 6.40 -5.52 13.33
CA TYR A 312 7.34 -4.49 13.72
C TYR A 312 7.88 -4.82 15.11
N PHE A 313 9.19 -5.00 15.24
CA PHE A 313 9.85 -5.25 16.49
C PHE A 313 10.31 -3.94 17.11
N SER A 314 9.63 -3.52 18.20
CA SER A 314 10.07 -2.35 18.97
C SER A 314 11.16 -2.73 19.96
N GLY A 315 12.09 -1.79 20.22
CA GLY A 315 13.12 -1.94 21.24
C GLY A 315 14.12 -3.06 20.95
N ILE A 316 14.49 -3.31 19.69
CA ILE A 316 15.46 -4.38 19.34
C ILE A 316 16.83 -4.20 20.01
N GLU A 317 17.23 -2.98 20.36
CA GLU A 317 18.46 -2.68 21.10
C GLU A 317 18.49 -3.29 22.51
N TYR A 318 17.33 -3.73 23.01
CA TYR A 318 17.17 -4.42 24.29
C TYR A 318 17.12 -5.96 24.19
N LEU A 319 17.18 -6.54 23.00
CA LEU A 319 17.27 -8.00 22.80
C LEU A 319 18.55 -8.58 23.43
N ALA A 320 19.64 -7.83 23.38
CA ALA A 320 20.87 -8.16 24.09
C ALA A 320 21.60 -6.89 24.54
N ARG A 321 22.11 -6.91 25.78
CA ARG A 321 22.84 -5.78 26.35
C ARG A 321 24.25 -6.22 26.78
N MET A 322 25.22 -5.31 26.72
CA MET A 322 26.54 -5.51 27.27
C MET A 322 26.49 -5.66 28.80
N LYS A 323 27.54 -6.13 29.39
CA LYS A 323 27.61 -6.31 30.87
C LYS A 323 27.32 -5.02 31.63
N SER A 324 27.63 -3.85 31.07
CA SER A 324 27.34 -2.53 31.62
C SER A 324 25.85 -2.21 31.70
N ALA A 325 24.99 -2.97 30.99
CA ALA A 325 23.58 -2.69 30.76
C ALA A 325 23.27 -1.39 30.02
N SER A 326 24.22 -0.49 29.79
CA SER A 326 24.04 0.81 29.13
C SER A 326 24.08 0.73 27.60
N GLU A 327 24.72 -0.29 27.06
CA GLU A 327 24.95 -0.44 25.63
C GLU A 327 24.33 -1.71 25.05
N ALA A 328 23.84 -1.63 23.82
CA ALA A 328 23.34 -2.77 23.06
C ALA A 328 24.50 -3.66 22.59
N ASP A 329 24.34 -4.98 22.69
CA ASP A 329 25.23 -5.96 22.08
C ASP A 329 24.74 -6.32 20.68
N TRP A 330 25.09 -5.48 19.70
CA TRP A 330 24.59 -5.62 18.35
C TRP A 330 24.95 -6.96 17.69
N SER A 331 26.11 -7.55 18.02
CA SER A 331 26.49 -8.87 17.51
C SER A 331 25.48 -9.94 17.93
N ARG A 332 25.12 -9.98 19.19
CA ARG A 332 24.12 -10.92 19.71
C ARG A 332 22.70 -10.60 19.25
N ILE A 333 22.37 -9.32 19.12
CA ILE A 333 21.08 -8.89 18.57
C ILE A 333 20.91 -9.44 17.15
N MET A 334 21.92 -9.32 16.30
CA MET A 334 21.91 -9.87 14.95
C MET A 334 21.72 -11.39 14.91
N ASP A 335 22.36 -12.12 15.86
CA ASP A 335 22.15 -13.58 15.96
C ASP A 335 20.72 -13.91 16.37
N ILE A 336 20.15 -13.19 17.34
CA ILE A 336 18.75 -13.36 17.77
C ILE A 336 17.78 -13.07 16.61
N ILE A 337 18.00 -11.99 15.86
CA ILE A 337 17.18 -11.66 14.68
C ILE A 337 17.24 -12.78 13.64
N ARG A 338 18.43 -13.34 13.41
CA ARG A 338 18.62 -14.47 12.50
C ARG A 338 17.86 -15.71 12.96
N ASP A 339 17.89 -16.01 14.26
CA ASP A 339 17.12 -17.12 14.84
C ASP A 339 15.62 -16.92 14.67
N ILE A 340 15.11 -15.70 14.91
CA ILE A 340 13.70 -15.35 14.68
C ILE A 340 13.34 -15.53 13.19
N ARG A 341 14.18 -15.02 12.26
CA ARG A 341 13.94 -15.16 10.82
C ARG A 341 13.89 -16.62 10.39
N ASN A 342 14.87 -17.42 10.83
CA ASN A 342 14.92 -18.85 10.53
C ASN A 342 13.68 -19.58 11.06
N HIS A 343 13.22 -19.23 12.25
CA HIS A 343 11.99 -19.80 12.81
C HIS A 343 10.78 -19.46 11.94
N VAL A 344 10.59 -18.19 11.60
CA VAL A 344 9.46 -17.72 10.79
C VAL A 344 9.45 -18.37 9.40
N ASP A 345 10.60 -18.40 8.72
CA ASP A 345 10.70 -19.02 7.40
C ASP A 345 10.41 -20.52 7.44
N THR A 346 11.01 -21.23 8.41
CA THR A 346 10.75 -22.67 8.60
C THR A 346 9.29 -22.93 8.93
N TYR A 347 8.66 -22.08 9.74
CA TYR A 347 7.26 -22.22 10.12
C TYR A 347 6.32 -22.04 8.91
N VAL A 348 6.54 -21.01 8.12
CA VAL A 348 5.77 -20.72 6.91
C VAL A 348 5.95 -21.81 5.84
N GLU A 349 7.18 -22.28 5.62
CA GLU A 349 7.48 -23.35 4.66
C GLU A 349 6.80 -24.68 5.00
N ARG A 350 6.71 -25.00 6.30
CA ARG A 350 6.02 -26.23 6.77
C ARG A 350 4.49 -26.15 6.66
N ASN A 351 3.94 -24.96 6.52
CA ASN A 351 2.50 -24.72 6.49
C ASN A 351 2.08 -24.15 5.12
N PRO A 352 1.77 -24.98 4.11
CA PRO A 352 1.50 -24.52 2.74
C PRO A 352 0.22 -23.67 2.59
N VAL A 353 -0.54 -23.48 3.66
CA VAL A 353 -1.68 -22.55 3.70
C VAL A 353 -1.19 -21.10 3.57
N PHE A 354 0.01 -20.80 4.05
CA PHE A 354 0.58 -19.44 3.96
C PHE A 354 1.16 -19.20 2.57
N LYS A 355 0.51 -18.36 1.78
CA LYS A 355 0.90 -18.05 0.39
C LYS A 355 1.91 -16.89 0.30
N THR A 356 2.10 -16.15 1.36
CA THR A 356 2.91 -14.93 1.38
C THR A 356 3.99 -15.00 2.46
N LYS A 357 5.14 -14.43 2.17
CA LYS A 357 6.22 -14.29 3.16
C LYS A 357 5.81 -13.28 4.22
N ILE A 358 6.23 -13.54 5.47
CA ILE A 358 6.02 -12.65 6.61
C ILE A 358 7.13 -11.59 6.63
N VAL A 359 6.74 -10.31 6.70
CA VAL A 359 7.69 -9.20 6.81
C VAL A 359 8.10 -8.97 8.26
N LEU A 360 9.40 -8.85 8.50
CA LEU A 360 9.98 -8.46 9.78
C LEU A 360 10.72 -7.13 9.61
N PHE A 361 10.41 -6.15 10.42
CA PHE A 361 11.09 -4.87 10.35
C PHE A 361 11.21 -4.21 11.74
N ALA A 362 12.16 -3.30 11.84
CA ALA A 362 12.47 -2.61 13.07
C ALA A 362 13.08 -1.23 12.77
N THR A 363 13.37 -0.49 13.83
CA THR A 363 14.20 0.71 13.79
C THR A 363 15.48 0.51 14.56
N ARG A 364 16.51 1.23 14.16
CA ARG A 364 17.72 1.45 14.94
C ARG A 364 18.02 2.94 14.91
N ASP A 365 17.77 3.60 16.04
CA ASP A 365 17.98 5.05 16.16
C ASP A 365 19.44 5.44 15.95
N ASN A 366 19.67 6.53 15.22
CA ASN A 366 21.01 7.07 14.92
C ASN A 366 21.96 6.05 14.29
N ALA A 367 21.45 5.04 13.60
CA ALA A 367 22.27 4.07 12.90
C ALA A 367 22.80 4.61 11.60
N ARG A 368 24.05 4.30 11.29
CA ARG A 368 24.62 4.50 9.96
C ARG A 368 24.01 3.51 8.96
N GLU A 369 24.09 3.83 7.68
CA GLU A 369 23.49 2.98 6.64
C GLU A 369 24.10 1.56 6.61
N GLU A 370 25.40 1.41 6.84
CA GLU A 370 26.06 0.12 6.96
C GLU A 370 25.49 -0.73 8.11
N GLU A 371 25.16 -0.10 9.22
CA GLU A 371 24.58 -0.78 10.38
C GLU A 371 23.13 -1.22 10.13
N LYS A 372 22.37 -0.45 9.36
CA LYS A 372 21.03 -0.85 8.89
C LYS A 372 21.13 -2.03 7.91
N LYS A 373 22.13 -1.99 7.02
CA LYS A 373 22.43 -3.11 6.10
C LYS A 373 22.74 -4.40 6.84
N GLU A 374 23.55 -4.34 7.88
CA GLU A 374 23.85 -5.51 8.72
C GLU A 374 22.60 -6.13 9.35
N LEU A 375 21.65 -5.31 9.81
CA LEU A 375 20.36 -5.77 10.32
C LEU A 375 19.51 -6.45 9.25
N VAL A 376 19.49 -5.92 8.02
CA VAL A 376 18.80 -6.56 6.89
C VAL A 376 19.45 -7.90 6.56
N LEU A 377 20.77 -7.96 6.50
CA LEU A 377 21.51 -9.20 6.27
C LEU A 377 21.34 -10.25 7.39
N SER A 378 20.97 -9.79 8.58
CA SER A 378 20.68 -10.65 9.73
C SER A 378 19.26 -11.22 9.73
N GLY A 379 18.37 -10.75 8.84
CA GLY A 379 17.03 -11.34 8.68
C GLY A 379 15.85 -10.36 8.77
N LEU A 380 16.07 -9.08 9.06
CA LEU A 380 15.03 -8.09 8.87
C LEU A 380 14.80 -7.87 7.37
N ASN A 381 13.56 -7.73 6.96
CA ASN A 381 13.24 -7.39 5.58
C ASN A 381 13.42 -5.90 5.31
N LEU A 382 13.17 -5.06 6.33
CA LEU A 382 13.18 -3.61 6.25
C LEU A 382 13.74 -3.02 7.55
N VAL A 383 14.45 -1.90 7.44
CA VAL A 383 14.84 -1.05 8.56
C VAL A 383 14.33 0.37 8.27
N ILE A 384 13.64 0.98 9.23
CA ILE A 384 13.02 2.29 9.02
C ILE A 384 14.09 3.39 9.05
N ASN A 385 14.03 4.29 8.08
CA ASN A 385 14.83 5.50 8.02
C ASN A 385 14.11 6.65 8.73
N TYR A 386 14.62 7.02 9.90
CA TYR A 386 14.08 8.12 10.72
C TYR A 386 14.65 9.49 10.37
N GLU A 387 15.63 9.58 9.49
CA GLU A 387 16.32 10.81 9.15
C GLU A 387 15.33 11.88 8.67
N LEU A 388 14.36 11.49 7.85
CA LEU A 388 13.29 12.41 7.41
C LEU A 388 12.36 12.86 8.56
N GLY A 389 12.29 12.11 9.63
CA GLY A 389 11.63 12.51 10.88
C GLY A 389 12.33 13.65 11.61
N SER A 390 13.56 13.99 11.23
CA SER A 390 14.34 15.09 11.79
C SER A 390 13.97 16.45 11.23
N ILE A 391 13.27 16.51 10.09
CA ILE A 391 12.85 17.75 9.45
C ILE A 391 12.04 18.61 10.42
N GLY A 392 12.40 19.89 10.52
CA GLY A 392 11.79 20.85 11.44
C GLY A 392 12.17 20.66 12.92
N LYS A 393 13.18 19.84 13.22
CA LYS A 393 13.75 19.68 14.55
C LYS A 393 15.17 20.21 14.60
N ASP A 394 15.53 20.81 15.73
CA ASP A 394 16.91 21.21 16.02
C ASP A 394 17.70 19.95 16.43
N ASN A 395 18.29 19.29 15.46
CA ASN A 395 19.12 18.10 15.67
C ASN A 395 20.39 18.11 14.81
N GLN A 396 21.23 17.09 14.95
CA GLN A 396 22.53 17.02 14.27
C GLN A 396 22.43 16.95 12.75
N ILE A 397 21.34 16.49 12.18
CA ILE A 397 21.15 16.29 10.73
C ILE A 397 20.59 17.57 10.09
N CYS A 398 19.72 18.30 10.79
CA CYS A 398 19.02 19.48 10.29
C CYS A 398 19.33 20.72 11.14
N HIS A 399 20.56 21.15 11.18
CA HIS A 399 21.05 22.21 12.07
C HIS A 399 20.45 23.62 11.87
N ARG A 400 19.69 23.91 10.80
CA ARG A 400 19.26 25.28 10.41
C ARG A 400 17.79 25.34 9.97
N THR A 401 16.91 24.71 10.62
CA THR A 401 15.74 24.12 10.04
C THR A 401 14.49 24.94 9.95
N GLU A 402 14.37 26.05 10.63
CA GLU A 402 13.11 26.81 10.50
C GLU A 402 12.98 27.49 9.13
N ASP A 403 14.08 27.81 8.46
CA ASP A 403 14.08 28.52 7.20
C ASP A 403 14.44 27.69 5.97
N ASN A 404 14.97 26.46 6.12
CA ASN A 404 15.51 25.70 5.00
C ASN A 404 15.17 24.21 5.00
N VAL A 405 13.87 23.90 5.02
CA VAL A 405 13.36 22.51 4.89
C VAL A 405 13.94 21.82 3.65
N ALA A 406 14.06 22.54 2.53
CA ALA A 406 14.57 21.97 1.28
C ALA A 406 16.04 21.54 1.37
N GLU A 407 16.90 22.31 2.03
CA GLU A 407 18.34 22.00 2.21
C GLU A 407 18.49 20.71 3.02
N CYS A 408 17.79 20.62 4.15
CA CYS A 408 17.80 19.45 5.00
C CYS A 408 17.33 18.19 4.25
N ILE A 409 16.22 18.27 3.51
CA ILE A 409 15.71 17.13 2.72
C ILE A 409 16.70 16.75 1.64
N HIS A 410 17.22 17.73 0.91
CA HIS A 410 18.14 17.48 -0.19
C HIS A 410 19.41 16.77 0.28
N GLU A 411 19.98 17.19 1.41
CA GLU A 411 21.16 16.56 2.03
C GLU A 411 20.87 15.12 2.41
N ILE A 412 19.80 14.87 3.18
CA ILE A 412 19.38 13.52 3.59
C ILE A 412 19.15 12.62 2.37
N LEU A 413 18.38 13.10 1.39
CA LEU A 413 18.04 12.30 0.23
C LEU A 413 19.23 11.98 -0.67
N THR A 414 20.15 12.91 -0.82
CA THR A 414 21.36 12.70 -1.64
C THR A 414 22.19 11.55 -1.09
N GLU A 415 22.35 11.48 0.22
CA GLU A 415 23.06 10.38 0.89
C GLU A 415 22.29 9.06 0.80
N LEU A 416 21.04 9.05 1.29
CA LEU A 416 20.25 7.82 1.41
C LEU A 416 19.88 7.20 0.05
N VAL A 417 19.51 8.01 -0.94
CA VAL A 417 19.14 7.48 -2.26
C VAL A 417 20.36 6.86 -2.95
N HIS A 418 21.54 7.45 -2.79
CA HIS A 418 22.79 6.88 -3.29
C HIS A 418 23.05 5.50 -2.66
N PHE A 419 22.98 5.40 -1.33
CA PHE A 419 23.20 4.16 -0.59
C PHE A 419 22.23 3.05 -1.04
N HIS A 420 20.92 3.31 -1.01
CA HIS A 420 19.90 2.33 -1.38
C HIS A 420 20.02 1.86 -2.83
N SER A 421 20.40 2.76 -3.75
CA SER A 421 20.60 2.39 -5.16
C SER A 421 21.85 1.54 -5.42
N THR A 422 22.88 1.68 -4.58
CA THR A 422 24.15 0.96 -4.72
C THR A 422 24.05 -0.45 -4.12
N ASP A 423 23.44 -0.58 -2.97
CA ASP A 423 23.39 -1.82 -2.20
C ASP A 423 22.14 -2.68 -2.44
N ASN A 424 21.21 -2.19 -3.25
CA ASN A 424 19.92 -2.85 -3.56
C ASN A 424 19.10 -3.23 -2.31
N ILE A 425 19.14 -2.37 -1.30
CA ILE A 425 18.38 -2.52 -0.06
C ILE A 425 17.12 -1.67 -0.15
N SER A 426 15.96 -2.28 0.11
CA SER A 426 14.70 -1.55 0.12
C SER A 426 14.66 -0.55 1.28
N ALA A 427 14.46 0.74 0.95
CA ALA A 427 14.27 1.78 1.95
C ALA A 427 12.86 1.75 2.52
N VAL A 428 12.71 2.18 3.77
CA VAL A 428 11.42 2.54 4.38
C VAL A 428 11.48 4.01 4.79
N TRP A 429 10.61 4.82 4.20
CA TRP A 429 10.56 6.24 4.44
C TRP A 429 9.45 6.58 5.43
N GLU A 430 9.79 7.29 6.51
CA GLU A 430 8.85 7.70 7.53
C GLU A 430 9.10 9.16 7.93
N PHE A 431 8.06 9.99 7.87
CA PHE A 431 8.11 11.39 8.29
C PHE A 431 7.48 11.63 9.65
N GLY A 432 6.51 10.80 10.04
CA GLY A 432 5.78 10.88 11.30
C GLY A 432 5.43 9.51 11.83
N ASN A 433 5.28 9.39 13.15
CA ASN A 433 4.90 8.17 13.84
C ASN A 433 4.28 8.51 15.22
N PRO A 434 3.81 7.52 16.00
CA PRO A 434 3.20 7.78 17.31
C PRO A 434 4.12 8.40 18.37
N GLN A 435 5.44 8.44 18.14
CA GLN A 435 6.43 9.02 19.06
C GLN A 435 6.97 10.38 18.58
N LEU A 436 6.66 10.76 17.35
CA LEU A 436 7.22 11.93 16.70
C LEU A 436 6.13 12.95 16.37
N SER A 437 6.40 14.24 16.66
CA SER A 437 5.52 15.34 16.23
C SER A 437 5.13 15.22 14.76
N ARG A 438 3.89 15.54 14.42
CA ARG A 438 3.35 15.42 13.06
C ARG A 438 4.07 16.35 12.09
N ILE A 439 4.25 15.90 10.86
CA ILE A 439 4.98 16.67 9.86
C ILE A 439 4.36 18.06 9.61
N ALA A 440 3.02 18.17 9.60
CA ALA A 440 2.32 19.43 9.41
C ALA A 440 2.54 20.44 10.55
N SER A 441 2.96 19.98 11.73
CA SER A 441 3.33 20.84 12.87
C SER A 441 4.82 21.21 12.90
N ARG A 442 5.65 20.55 12.09
CA ARG A 442 7.09 20.73 12.06
C ARG A 442 7.55 21.61 10.88
N VAL A 443 6.67 21.91 9.96
CA VAL A 443 6.93 22.79 8.80
C VAL A 443 6.10 24.07 8.88
N LYS A 444 6.45 25.07 8.05
CA LYS A 444 5.86 26.42 8.14
C LYS A 444 4.45 26.53 7.57
N SER A 445 4.08 25.64 6.65
CA SER A 445 2.79 25.71 5.96
C SER A 445 2.22 24.31 5.69
N GLN A 446 0.92 24.27 5.53
CA GLN A 446 0.20 23.05 5.09
C GLN A 446 0.67 22.61 3.69
N GLN A 447 1.04 23.57 2.84
CA GLN A 447 1.58 23.32 1.50
C GLN A 447 2.91 22.57 1.57
N GLN A 448 3.83 22.99 2.46
CA GLN A 448 5.09 22.28 2.65
C GLN A 448 4.86 20.84 3.16
N ALA A 449 3.89 20.61 4.05
CA ALA A 449 3.52 19.26 4.49
C ALA A 449 3.00 18.41 3.32
N GLU A 450 2.17 18.99 2.44
CA GLU A 450 1.72 18.31 1.22
C GLU A 450 2.88 17.94 0.30
N LEU A 451 3.84 18.87 0.09
CA LEU A 451 5.03 18.60 -0.72
C LEU A 451 5.85 17.44 -0.18
N LEU A 452 6.02 17.35 1.14
CA LEU A 452 6.73 16.27 1.80
C LEU A 452 6.03 14.93 1.60
N THR A 453 4.71 14.91 1.69
CA THR A 453 3.90 13.71 1.43
C THR A 453 4.01 13.27 -0.05
N MET A 454 3.97 14.22 -1.00
CA MET A 454 4.20 13.94 -2.43
C MET A 454 5.59 13.35 -2.68
N LEU A 455 6.60 13.96 -2.06
CA LEU A 455 7.98 13.54 -2.15
C LEU A 455 8.15 12.13 -1.60
N GLN A 456 7.62 11.82 -0.41
CA GLN A 456 7.68 10.50 0.19
C GLN A 456 7.12 9.42 -0.75
N LEU A 457 5.99 9.70 -1.41
CA LEU A 457 5.37 8.77 -2.34
C LEU A 457 6.12 8.65 -3.69
N LEU A 458 7.02 9.58 -4.00
CA LEU A 458 7.89 9.52 -5.18
C LEU A 458 9.18 8.73 -4.92
N LEU A 459 9.62 8.62 -3.66
CA LEU A 459 10.84 7.91 -3.30
C LEU A 459 10.75 6.40 -3.55
N PRO A 460 11.88 5.72 -3.86
CA PRO A 460 11.90 4.28 -4.05
C PRO A 460 11.71 3.52 -2.73
N GLY A 461 11.24 2.28 -2.79
CA GLY A 461 11.08 1.43 -1.61
C GLY A 461 9.69 1.59 -0.95
N THR A 462 9.59 1.40 0.35
CA THR A 462 8.35 1.40 1.13
C THR A 462 8.08 2.79 1.73
N SER A 463 6.82 3.23 1.72
CA SER A 463 6.39 4.47 2.37
C SER A 463 5.55 4.14 3.60
N SER A 464 6.00 4.51 4.81
CA SER A 464 5.23 4.44 6.04
C SER A 464 4.54 5.78 6.26
N ILE A 465 3.21 5.79 6.22
CA ILE A 465 2.38 6.99 6.36
C ILE A 465 1.64 6.91 7.70
N TYR A 466 1.88 7.88 8.55
CA TYR A 466 1.17 7.96 9.82
C TYR A 466 -0.26 8.47 9.62
N TYR A 467 -1.26 7.89 10.29
CA TYR A 467 -2.66 8.25 10.10
C TYR A 467 -2.87 9.77 10.25
N GLY A 468 -3.62 10.34 9.32
CA GLY A 468 -3.91 11.77 9.26
C GLY A 468 -2.88 12.62 8.52
N ASP A 469 -1.68 12.09 8.20
CA ASP A 469 -0.71 12.83 7.40
C ASP A 469 -1.19 13.06 5.96
N GLU A 470 -2.04 12.18 5.44
CA GLU A 470 -2.66 12.31 4.11
C GLU A 470 -3.64 13.49 4.00
N ILE A 471 -4.13 13.99 5.12
CA ILE A 471 -4.96 15.21 5.20
C ILE A 471 -4.23 16.38 5.88
N GLY A 472 -2.96 16.20 6.23
CA GLY A 472 -2.14 17.21 6.92
C GLY A 472 -2.63 17.53 8.32
N MET A 473 -2.98 16.51 9.11
CA MET A 473 -3.28 16.70 10.53
C MET A 473 -2.10 17.30 11.27
N MET A 474 -2.38 18.21 12.19
CA MET A 474 -1.41 18.83 13.09
C MET A 474 -1.44 18.17 14.47
N ASP A 475 -0.38 18.40 15.25
CA ASP A 475 -0.31 18.04 16.66
C ASP A 475 -1.39 18.75 17.46
N LEU A 476 -1.87 18.08 18.51
CA LEU A 476 -2.78 18.71 19.49
C LEU A 476 -2.11 19.92 20.13
N PRO A 477 -2.88 20.96 20.48
CA PRO A 477 -2.33 22.15 21.14
C PRO A 477 -1.85 21.90 22.59
N SER A 478 -2.11 20.71 23.16
CA SER A 478 -1.77 20.38 24.55
C SER A 478 -1.55 18.89 24.76
N GLU A 479 -0.52 18.53 25.53
CA GLU A 479 -0.18 17.14 25.94
C GLU A 479 -0.94 16.64 27.17
N LYS A 480 -1.94 17.35 27.68
CA LYS A 480 -2.56 17.07 28.97
C LYS A 480 -3.19 15.67 29.09
N LEU A 481 -3.72 15.13 28.00
CA LEU A 481 -4.43 13.85 27.99
C LEU A 481 -3.66 12.76 27.26
N VAL A 482 -3.08 13.10 26.11
CA VAL A 482 -2.30 12.19 25.26
C VAL A 482 -1.12 12.96 24.67
N PRO A 483 -0.05 12.29 24.21
CA PRO A 483 0.99 12.92 23.41
C PRO A 483 0.39 13.67 22.21
N VAL A 484 0.91 14.86 21.90
CA VAL A 484 0.30 15.78 20.93
C VAL A 484 0.04 15.19 19.55
N GLN A 485 0.88 14.29 19.09
CA GLN A 485 0.76 13.62 17.80
C GLN A 485 -0.31 12.51 17.77
N ARG A 486 -0.89 12.13 18.91
CA ARG A 486 -1.87 11.05 19.05
C ARG A 486 -3.31 11.55 19.13
N GLY A 487 -3.62 12.74 18.57
CA GLY A 487 -4.98 13.27 18.48
C GLY A 487 -5.91 12.39 17.65
N ALA A 488 -7.22 12.48 17.95
CA ALA A 488 -8.25 11.71 17.23
C ALA A 488 -8.27 12.04 15.72
N MET A 489 -8.47 11.02 14.88
CA MET A 489 -8.57 11.18 13.43
C MET A 489 -9.76 12.09 13.06
N GLN A 490 -9.53 12.98 12.11
CA GLN A 490 -10.48 13.99 11.67
C GLN A 490 -11.25 13.47 10.43
N TRP A 491 -12.34 12.73 10.66
CA TRP A 491 -13.11 12.14 9.56
C TRP A 491 -14.05 13.14 8.88
N ASP A 492 -14.75 13.96 9.67
CA ASP A 492 -15.71 14.95 9.18
C ASP A 492 -15.85 16.14 10.15
N ASP A 493 -16.81 17.02 9.90
CA ASP A 493 -17.09 18.21 10.71
C ASP A 493 -18.16 18.01 11.79
N SER A 494 -18.59 16.75 12.02
CA SER A 494 -19.52 16.41 13.09
C SER A 494 -18.84 16.43 14.47
N ALA A 495 -19.63 16.22 15.54
CA ALA A 495 -19.11 16.14 16.89
C ALA A 495 -17.95 15.14 16.99
N ASN A 496 -16.91 15.50 17.76
CA ASN A 496 -15.68 14.71 17.88
C ASN A 496 -15.02 14.38 16.54
N ALA A 497 -15.21 15.22 15.50
CA ALA A 497 -14.67 15.02 14.15
C ALA A 497 -15.09 13.70 13.49
N GLY A 498 -16.25 13.14 13.82
CA GLY A 498 -16.69 11.82 13.36
C GLY A 498 -15.86 10.65 13.89
N PHE A 499 -14.93 10.91 14.81
CA PHE A 499 -14.12 9.88 15.48
C PHE A 499 -14.97 9.03 16.44
N SER A 500 -15.84 9.65 17.21
CA SER A 500 -16.66 9.01 18.25
C SER A 500 -18.04 9.66 18.33
N SER A 501 -19.05 8.86 18.63
CA SER A 501 -20.41 9.32 18.98
C SER A 501 -20.58 9.59 20.47
N ALA A 502 -19.54 9.42 21.30
CA ALA A 502 -19.57 9.75 22.72
C ALA A 502 -19.81 11.25 22.97
N ILE A 503 -20.44 11.58 24.09
CA ILE A 503 -20.65 12.98 24.52
C ILE A 503 -19.28 13.65 24.79
N SER A 504 -18.33 12.90 25.34
CA SER A 504 -16.94 13.33 25.57
C SER A 504 -15.99 12.17 25.23
N THR A 505 -14.83 12.49 24.68
CA THR A 505 -13.80 11.51 24.32
C THR A 505 -12.59 11.59 25.24
N ASN A 506 -11.96 10.46 25.50
CA ASN A 506 -10.67 10.42 26.20
C ASN A 506 -9.53 10.86 25.29
N ILE A 507 -9.73 10.80 23.98
CA ILE A 507 -8.78 11.22 22.97
C ILE A 507 -9.20 12.58 22.42
N PRO A 508 -8.40 13.64 22.61
CA PRO A 508 -8.74 14.98 22.12
C PRO A 508 -8.74 15.05 20.59
N VAL A 509 -9.61 15.92 20.07
CA VAL A 509 -9.66 16.29 18.66
C VAL A 509 -8.95 17.62 18.46
N HIS A 510 -8.13 17.77 17.40
CA HIS A 510 -7.53 19.05 17.07
C HIS A 510 -8.59 20.05 16.57
N PRO A 511 -8.62 21.32 17.05
CA PRO A 511 -9.69 22.30 16.72
C PRO A 511 -9.85 22.57 15.22
N ALA A 512 -8.83 22.37 14.41
CA ALA A 512 -8.90 22.58 12.96
C ALA A 512 -9.82 21.57 12.23
N PHE A 513 -10.36 20.54 12.88
CA PHE A 513 -11.19 19.51 12.24
C PHE A 513 -12.40 20.10 11.50
N ALA A 514 -12.95 21.21 11.97
CA ALA A 514 -14.07 21.89 11.31
C ALA A 514 -13.73 22.34 9.87
N HIS A 515 -12.46 22.59 9.58
CA HIS A 515 -11.99 23.07 8.28
C HIS A 515 -11.06 22.08 7.58
N ASN A 516 -10.36 21.24 8.33
CA ASN A 516 -9.43 20.23 7.81
C ASN A 516 -9.86 18.83 8.29
N ASN A 517 -10.60 18.11 7.45
CA ASN A 517 -11.03 16.74 7.73
C ASN A 517 -11.10 15.92 6.44
N TRP A 518 -11.17 14.61 6.59
CA TRP A 518 -11.22 13.67 5.48
C TRP A 518 -12.37 13.94 4.52
N ALA A 519 -13.61 14.05 5.03
CA ALA A 519 -14.80 14.20 4.20
C ALA A 519 -14.75 15.47 3.35
N ARG A 520 -14.33 16.59 3.93
CA ARG A 520 -14.17 17.88 3.23
C ARG A 520 -13.11 17.78 2.13
N GLN A 521 -11.95 17.21 2.43
CA GLN A 521 -10.88 17.04 1.45
C GLN A 521 -11.25 16.03 0.36
N TYR A 522 -11.96 14.96 0.71
CA TYR A 522 -12.44 13.97 -0.25
C TYR A 522 -13.44 14.54 -1.24
N ASN A 523 -14.30 15.45 -0.81
CA ASN A 523 -15.31 16.10 -1.66
C ASN A 523 -14.75 17.29 -2.45
N SER A 524 -13.59 17.83 -2.10
CA SER A 524 -12.93 18.90 -2.85
C SER A 524 -12.38 18.40 -4.19
N GLN A 525 -12.38 19.27 -5.18
CA GLN A 525 -11.74 18.97 -6.48
C GLN A 525 -10.21 18.86 -6.35
N ARG A 526 -9.61 19.74 -5.55
CA ARG A 526 -8.18 19.77 -5.20
C ARG A 526 -8.03 19.78 -3.69
N SER A 527 -7.19 18.91 -3.17
CA SER A 527 -6.83 18.82 -1.76
C SER A 527 -5.60 17.94 -1.59
N GLN A 528 -4.93 18.01 -0.46
CA GLN A 528 -3.82 17.14 -0.10
C GLN A 528 -4.21 15.67 -0.21
N LEU A 529 -5.39 15.27 0.27
CA LEU A 529 -5.94 13.91 0.14
C LEU A 529 -6.06 13.46 -1.33
N LYS A 530 -6.53 14.34 -2.23
CA LYS A 530 -6.62 14.03 -3.66
C LYS A 530 -5.25 13.91 -4.31
N THR A 531 -4.29 14.74 -3.90
CA THR A 531 -2.91 14.63 -4.33
C THR A 531 -2.31 13.30 -3.88
N PHE A 532 -2.49 12.94 -2.61
CA PHE A 532 -2.07 11.64 -2.07
C PHE A 532 -2.65 10.48 -2.89
N GLN A 533 -3.97 10.47 -3.14
CA GLN A 533 -4.62 9.43 -3.94
C GLN A 533 -4.06 9.30 -5.36
N LYS A 534 -3.72 10.42 -6.01
CA LYS A 534 -3.10 10.42 -7.34
C LYS A 534 -1.71 9.80 -7.30
N MET A 535 -0.90 10.22 -6.32
CA MET A 535 0.46 9.70 -6.14
C MET A 535 0.46 8.21 -5.78
N ALA A 536 -0.41 7.78 -4.89
CA ALA A 536 -0.56 6.37 -4.51
C ALA A 536 -0.97 5.49 -5.71
N ARG A 537 -1.91 5.97 -6.54
CA ARG A 537 -2.31 5.27 -7.76
C ARG A 537 -1.19 5.21 -8.80
N LEU A 538 -0.46 6.31 -8.97
CA LEU A 538 0.69 6.38 -9.87
C LEU A 538 1.75 5.36 -9.44
N ARG A 539 2.09 5.34 -8.15
CA ARG A 539 3.04 4.42 -7.55
C ARG A 539 2.65 2.94 -7.74
N LYS A 540 1.37 2.61 -7.56
CA LYS A 540 0.84 1.25 -7.76
C LYS A 540 0.84 0.81 -9.23
N ARG A 541 0.66 1.76 -10.17
CA ARG A 541 0.53 1.46 -11.61
C ARG A 541 1.86 1.38 -12.34
N ASP A 542 2.85 2.11 -11.88
CA ASP A 542 4.13 2.23 -12.59
C ASP A 542 5.30 1.97 -11.64
N GLU A 543 5.96 0.85 -11.88
CA GLU A 543 7.13 0.40 -11.12
C GLU A 543 8.29 1.41 -11.18
N THR A 544 8.35 2.27 -12.20
CA THR A 544 9.36 3.32 -12.28
C THR A 544 9.33 4.22 -11.05
N ILE A 545 8.14 4.49 -10.49
CA ILE A 545 8.00 5.32 -9.29
C ILE A 545 8.55 4.59 -8.06
N SER A 546 8.19 3.33 -7.88
CA SER A 546 8.51 2.59 -6.65
C SER A 546 9.89 1.92 -6.65
N SER A 547 10.36 1.45 -7.82
CA SER A 547 11.59 0.67 -7.95
C SER A 547 12.62 1.28 -8.90
N GLY A 548 12.24 2.34 -9.65
CA GLY A 548 13.13 2.97 -10.62
C GLY A 548 14.32 3.66 -9.96
N ARG A 549 15.40 3.79 -10.71
CA ARG A 549 16.56 4.58 -10.29
C ARG A 549 16.12 6.03 -10.04
N THR A 550 16.73 6.64 -9.04
CA THR A 550 16.41 7.98 -8.58
C THR A 550 17.64 8.87 -8.73
N ILE A 551 17.46 10.04 -9.32
CA ILE A 551 18.48 11.08 -9.36
C ILE A 551 17.91 12.29 -8.62
N ILE A 552 18.64 12.80 -7.65
CA ILE A 552 18.33 14.05 -6.97
C ILE A 552 19.05 15.17 -7.74
N GLY A 553 18.30 16.15 -8.25
CA GLY A 553 18.83 17.32 -8.93
C GLY A 553 19.44 18.31 -7.95
N GLN A 554 20.15 19.33 -8.46
CA GLN A 554 20.77 20.36 -7.62
C GLN A 554 19.73 21.16 -6.85
N LEU A 555 20.10 21.59 -5.65
CA LEU A 555 19.29 22.50 -4.85
C LEU A 555 19.51 23.94 -5.32
N ILE A 556 18.47 24.62 -5.76
CA ILE A 556 18.48 26.02 -6.21
C ILE A 556 17.37 26.76 -5.45
N ASN A 557 17.74 27.72 -4.59
CA ASN A 557 16.80 28.58 -3.85
C ASN A 557 15.61 27.81 -3.25
N SER A 558 15.86 26.82 -2.39
CA SER A 558 14.85 25.97 -1.75
C SER A 558 14.02 25.11 -2.70
N THR A 559 14.53 24.86 -3.90
CA THR A 559 13.85 24.07 -4.95
C THR A 559 14.79 23.02 -5.52
N PHE A 560 14.31 21.83 -5.76
CA PHE A 560 15.07 20.75 -6.39
C PHE A 560 14.16 19.81 -7.17
N THR A 561 14.78 18.98 -8.00
CA THR A 561 14.08 17.96 -8.79
C THR A 561 14.45 16.56 -8.36
N ILE A 562 13.53 15.61 -8.61
CA ILE A 562 13.76 14.18 -8.48
C ILE A 562 13.40 13.52 -9.80
N THR A 563 14.38 12.90 -10.45
CA THR A 563 14.15 12.14 -11.69
C THR A 563 14.09 10.65 -11.39
N LYS A 564 13.05 9.99 -11.90
CA LYS A 564 12.83 8.54 -11.77
C LYS A 564 12.83 7.88 -13.14
N TYR A 565 13.63 6.82 -13.33
CA TYR A 565 13.71 6.08 -14.60
C TYR A 565 14.11 4.62 -14.39
N VAL A 566 13.79 3.78 -15.37
CA VAL A 566 14.27 2.39 -15.42
C VAL A 566 15.39 2.29 -16.46
N LYS A 567 16.57 1.88 -16.02
CA LYS A 567 17.71 1.61 -16.92
C LYS A 567 17.69 0.13 -17.31
N ASN A 568 17.40 -0.15 -18.57
CA ASN A 568 17.62 -1.48 -19.15
C ASN A 568 18.88 -1.43 -20.02
N GLU A 569 19.72 -2.47 -19.99
CA GLU A 569 21.03 -2.48 -20.64
C GLU A 569 20.96 -2.30 -22.15
N ASN A 570 19.84 -2.61 -22.81
CA ASN A 570 19.72 -2.56 -24.27
C ASN A 570 18.59 -1.72 -24.86
N ILE A 571 17.58 -1.31 -24.09
CA ILE A 571 16.49 -0.45 -24.57
C ILE A 571 15.91 0.29 -23.37
N SER A 572 15.75 1.60 -23.46
CA SER A 572 15.01 2.37 -22.44
C SER A 572 13.52 2.02 -22.50
N VAL A 573 13.16 0.90 -21.90
CA VAL A 573 11.78 0.44 -21.78
C VAL A 573 11.29 0.89 -20.41
N GLY A 574 10.47 1.93 -20.39
CA GLY A 574 9.86 2.43 -19.16
C GLY A 574 9.54 3.91 -19.26
N ASN A 575 8.62 4.35 -18.44
CA ASN A 575 8.32 5.76 -18.29
C ASN A 575 9.45 6.45 -17.49
N THR A 576 9.68 7.71 -17.79
CA THR A 576 10.56 8.58 -16.99
C THR A 576 9.71 9.63 -16.33
N TYR A 577 9.94 9.88 -15.05
CA TYR A 577 9.20 10.88 -14.28
C TYR A 577 10.17 11.92 -13.71
N LEU A 578 9.71 13.17 -13.71
CA LEU A 578 10.39 14.30 -13.10
C LEU A 578 9.47 14.90 -12.04
N GLY A 579 9.85 14.81 -10.76
CA GLY A 579 9.23 15.57 -9.68
C GLY A 579 9.99 16.89 -9.48
N ALA A 580 9.29 17.99 -9.48
CA ALA A 580 9.86 19.32 -9.19
C ALA A 580 9.17 19.88 -7.95
N PHE A 581 9.95 20.28 -6.93
CA PHE A 581 9.47 20.70 -5.61
C PHE A 581 10.07 22.04 -5.23
N ASN A 582 9.23 23.05 -5.06
CA ASN A 582 9.61 24.37 -4.58
C ASN A 582 9.09 24.57 -3.14
N PHE A 583 9.97 24.53 -2.15
CA PHE A 583 9.65 24.81 -0.74
C PHE A 583 9.81 26.28 -0.39
N GLY A 584 10.28 27.10 -1.35
CA GLY A 584 10.48 28.54 -1.19
C GLY A 584 9.21 29.35 -1.40
N ARG A 585 9.34 30.68 -1.15
CA ARG A 585 8.20 31.62 -1.26
C ARG A 585 8.18 32.42 -2.57
N THR A 586 9.05 32.12 -3.50
CA THR A 586 9.15 32.76 -4.81
C THR A 586 9.02 31.76 -5.93
N ASP A 587 8.48 32.21 -7.04
CA ASP A 587 8.44 31.40 -8.26
C ASP A 587 9.84 31.21 -8.81
N ILE A 588 10.14 30.02 -9.30
CA ILE A 588 11.47 29.69 -9.81
C ILE A 588 11.38 28.83 -11.08
N ALA A 589 12.22 29.14 -12.05
CA ALA A 589 12.47 28.27 -13.20
C ALA A 589 13.65 27.34 -12.87
N ILE A 590 13.38 26.05 -12.81
CA ILE A 590 14.37 25.02 -12.46
C ILE A 590 14.87 24.34 -13.73
N PRO A 591 16.18 24.12 -13.88
CA PRO A 591 16.72 23.32 -14.97
C PRO A 591 16.31 21.86 -14.81
N ILE A 592 16.01 21.22 -15.93
CA ILE A 592 15.70 19.78 -15.99
C ILE A 592 17.03 19.02 -16.12
N GLU A 593 17.66 18.74 -15.01
CA GLU A 593 18.96 18.07 -14.97
C GLU A 593 18.87 16.54 -15.04
N GLY A 594 19.96 15.91 -15.44
CA GLY A 594 20.11 14.44 -15.43
C GLY A 594 19.47 13.70 -16.61
N LEU A 595 18.77 14.40 -17.51
CA LEU A 595 18.12 13.75 -18.65
C LEU A 595 19.06 13.38 -19.79
N ASN A 596 20.18 14.08 -19.94
CA ASN A 596 21.22 13.75 -20.94
C ASN A 596 21.86 12.39 -20.67
N THR A 597 21.84 11.91 -19.44
CA THR A 597 22.30 10.56 -19.05
C THR A 597 21.24 9.47 -19.30
N VAL A 598 19.98 9.85 -19.43
CA VAL A 598 18.86 8.89 -19.58
C VAL A 598 18.57 8.58 -21.05
N LYS A 599 18.63 9.58 -21.92
CA LYS A 599 18.42 9.41 -23.39
C LYS A 599 19.02 10.55 -24.19
N ASN A 600 19.70 10.22 -25.29
CA ASN A 600 20.21 11.18 -26.29
C ASN A 600 19.11 11.81 -27.17
N LYS A 601 17.93 12.08 -26.62
CA LYS A 601 16.80 12.69 -27.38
C LYS A 601 16.42 14.03 -26.78
N GLU A 602 16.16 14.97 -27.65
CA GLU A 602 15.61 16.28 -27.25
C GLU A 602 14.22 16.12 -26.66
N LEU A 603 14.05 16.65 -25.46
CA LEU A 603 12.78 16.67 -24.72
C LEU A 603 12.03 17.93 -25.08
N HIS A 604 10.85 17.80 -25.66
CA HIS A 604 10.01 18.94 -26.03
C HIS A 604 8.77 19.06 -25.14
N GLN A 605 8.22 17.96 -24.66
CA GLN A 605 6.97 17.96 -23.91
C GLN A 605 6.99 17.02 -22.71
N ALA A 606 6.29 17.43 -21.65
CA ALA A 606 6.05 16.65 -20.46
C ALA A 606 4.55 16.64 -20.10
N MET A 607 4.04 15.50 -19.64
CA MET A 607 2.66 15.36 -19.22
C MET A 607 2.56 15.46 -17.70
N VAL A 608 1.72 16.34 -17.19
CA VAL A 608 1.44 16.45 -15.75
C VAL A 608 0.68 15.22 -15.27
N VAL A 609 1.21 14.47 -14.30
CA VAL A 609 0.58 13.27 -13.72
C VAL A 609 0.14 13.46 -12.27
N ALA A 610 0.73 14.40 -11.56
CA ALA A 610 0.28 14.84 -10.24
C ALA A 610 0.76 16.28 -9.98
N SER A 611 0.03 17.03 -9.17
CA SER A 611 0.40 18.36 -8.72
C SER A 611 -0.14 18.60 -7.32
N SER A 612 0.53 19.45 -6.53
CA SER A 612 0.03 19.90 -5.22
C SER A 612 -1.32 20.62 -5.36
N SER A 613 -2.07 20.66 -4.27
CA SER A 613 -3.43 21.20 -4.27
C SER A 613 -3.50 22.67 -4.69
N ASN A 614 -2.45 23.44 -4.38
CA ASN A 614 -2.31 24.87 -4.70
C ASN A 614 -1.70 25.15 -6.09
N ALA A 615 -1.29 24.13 -6.85
CA ALA A 615 -0.71 24.30 -8.18
C ALA A 615 -1.82 24.38 -9.26
N GLU A 616 -2.59 25.47 -9.26
CA GLU A 616 -3.78 25.63 -10.10
C GLU A 616 -3.46 25.72 -11.60
N GLN A 617 -2.26 26.18 -11.96
CA GLN A 617 -1.79 26.26 -13.35
C GLN A 617 -1.50 24.90 -13.98
N TYR A 618 -1.41 23.82 -13.18
CA TYR A 618 -1.13 22.47 -13.67
C TYR A 618 -2.36 21.56 -13.54
N TYR A 619 -2.83 21.03 -14.66
CA TYR A 619 -3.97 20.09 -14.73
C TYR A 619 -3.49 18.66 -15.00
N TYR A 620 -4.17 17.71 -14.47
CA TYR A 620 -3.91 16.31 -14.75
C TYR A 620 -4.01 16.01 -16.24
N HIS A 621 -2.99 15.35 -16.81
CA HIS A 621 -2.77 15.09 -18.24
C HIS A 621 -2.50 16.34 -19.11
N GLN A 622 -2.25 17.49 -18.54
CA GLN A 622 -1.79 18.65 -19.29
C GLN A 622 -0.41 18.37 -19.91
N MET A 623 -0.26 18.71 -21.19
CA MET A 623 1.04 18.73 -21.86
C MET A 623 1.69 20.10 -21.63
N VAL A 624 2.90 20.10 -21.14
CA VAL A 624 3.72 21.30 -20.87
C VAL A 624 4.92 21.27 -21.79
N ASP A 625 5.19 22.41 -22.43
CA ASP A 625 6.40 22.59 -23.24
C ASP A 625 7.60 22.77 -22.30
N ILE A 626 8.60 21.93 -22.46
CA ILE A 626 9.86 21.93 -21.71
C ILE A 626 11.09 22.05 -22.63
N SER A 627 10.88 22.49 -23.87
CA SER A 627 11.96 22.68 -24.87
C SER A 627 13.02 23.68 -24.42
N SER A 628 12.67 24.61 -23.51
CA SER A 628 13.61 25.54 -22.88
C SER A 628 14.63 24.88 -21.94
N GLY A 629 14.46 23.58 -21.65
CA GLY A 629 15.25 22.87 -20.64
C GLY A 629 14.96 23.27 -19.20
N THR A 630 13.90 24.06 -18.96
CA THR A 630 13.49 24.52 -17.63
C THR A 630 11.99 24.32 -17.41
N VAL A 631 11.59 24.21 -16.14
CA VAL A 631 10.19 24.21 -15.73
C VAL A 631 9.97 25.24 -14.61
N THR A 632 8.90 26.01 -14.69
CA THR A 632 8.58 27.04 -13.68
C THR A 632 7.66 26.45 -12.63
N ILE A 633 8.08 26.51 -11.37
CA ILE A 633 7.29 26.05 -10.22
C ILE A 633 7.06 27.24 -9.29
N SER A 634 5.80 27.55 -9.01
CA SER A 634 5.46 28.66 -8.13
C SER A 634 5.73 28.33 -6.66
N SER A 635 5.61 29.34 -5.81
CA SER A 635 5.85 29.27 -4.36
C SER A 635 5.12 28.10 -3.71
N GLU A 636 5.83 27.29 -2.91
CA GLU A 636 5.33 26.15 -2.15
C GLU A 636 4.49 25.17 -3.00
N GLN A 637 4.93 24.90 -4.24
CA GLN A 637 4.28 23.96 -5.15
C GLN A 637 5.16 22.77 -5.52
N GLY A 638 4.50 21.65 -5.82
CA GLY A 638 5.13 20.46 -6.35
C GLY A 638 4.36 19.91 -7.54
N VAL A 639 5.09 19.46 -8.56
CA VAL A 639 4.50 18.87 -9.77
C VAL A 639 5.30 17.66 -10.21
N ILE A 640 4.59 16.61 -10.59
CA ILE A 640 5.18 15.41 -11.16
C ILE A 640 4.83 15.32 -12.64
N PHE A 641 5.86 15.29 -13.45
CA PHE A 641 5.78 15.19 -14.90
C PHE A 641 6.14 13.76 -15.35
N LYS A 642 5.41 13.26 -16.32
CA LYS A 642 5.83 12.12 -17.12
C LYS A 642 6.47 12.63 -18.40
N LEU A 643 7.72 12.26 -18.63
CA LEU A 643 8.49 12.67 -19.77
C LEU A 643 8.22 11.74 -20.97
N SER A 644 7.94 12.34 -22.12
CA SER A 644 7.77 11.62 -23.40
C SER A 644 8.99 11.89 -24.29
N PHE A 645 9.68 10.83 -24.68
CA PHE A 645 10.88 10.88 -25.52
C PHE A 645 10.56 10.45 -26.94
#